data_06f02b39000da453291f45c49bcb3d63
#
_entry.id   06f02b39000da453291f45c49bcb3d63
#
_cell.length_a   1.000
_cell.length_b   1.000
_cell.length_c   1.000
_cell.angle_alpha   90.00
_cell.angle_beta   90.00
_cell.angle_gamma   90.00
#
_symmetry.space_group_name_H-M   'P 1'
#
loop_
_entity.id
_entity.type
_entity.pdbx_description
1 polymer ?
#
loop_
_entity_poly.entity_id
_entity_poly.type
_entity_poly.pdbx_seq_one_letter_code
_entity_poly.pdbx_strand_id
1 'polypeptide(L)'
;MRKSMTTMTMLMTSMLGFAACSSDGASKEAADVSPNDDVPTDFQIQYTTPVPSDFFQVATQQGTIELVEYDSKDYTQSNRPATRKPAYVYVPYGYDPSQKYDVIYLLHGWTGVAEEYFLGRSGSSRTGLVHIFDNLIQRGLCRPFIAVSPTWDKDNRSKDWGESTREAAVFSQEYVNDLIPAVETRYSTYLAEATPEGILASRAHRAIGGFSLGSITTWYVFEQAFPYSRMYLPMSGDNWSQGMYGGAYYPDATAKFLADLVNASDYKNDFYVWYAVGTDDVRIDQTHNQALAMAKLTGTFNSSNFSYNMKEGGRHDFNAVWEFCYHALQFFFPPTSTETMTNYYTRQSRISDVMNDPVFGDYGRLIFPMNTGYWSGTTLEQLALTWYNYIDPDKTVEVCNYLRAHADNCFIDIYTEAEKQANPELRNTGLFFFRGNSNAPFAICNAGGGFSYVGAMHDSFPHALELSKLGYNAFALIYRPGDAYEDLARAIAYICDHADELGVSRTGYSLWGGSAGARMAATLGNSANLRSLTGRTDLPQASAVVMQYTGYTTVSPYDGPTYACCGTSDGIASWRTMQSRLESLSALGIPTEFHSYNGLPHGFGLGTGTIAEGWINDAVRFWQSQSGSTSVRSTKADTKQSDSIYSLNGTRRNAMQKGINIVDGRKVAVK
;
A
#
# COMPACT_ATOMS: atom_id res chain seq x y z
N MET A 1 -21.22 32.59 48.16
CA MET A 1 -20.16 33.14 47.29
C MET A 1 -20.50 32.72 45.85
N ARG A 2 -21.07 33.68 45.12
CA ARG A 2 -21.42 33.49 43.71
C ARG A 2 -20.19 33.68 42.85
N LYS A 3 -19.81 32.70 42.00
CA LYS A 3 -18.87 32.90 40.87
C LYS A 3 -19.67 32.87 39.56
N SER A 4 -19.55 33.98 38.90
CA SER A 4 -20.12 34.32 37.60
C SER A 4 -19.59 33.37 36.50
N MET A 5 -20.50 32.72 35.78
CA MET A 5 -20.21 32.13 34.48
C MET A 5 -20.35 33.20 33.41
N THR A 6 -19.27 33.54 32.77
CA THR A 6 -19.27 34.45 31.62
C THR A 6 -19.49 33.61 30.35
N THR A 7 -20.68 33.77 29.79
CA THR A 7 -21.03 33.18 28.49
C THR A 7 -20.34 33.97 27.39
N MET A 8 -19.42 33.32 26.67
CA MET A 8 -18.75 33.89 25.50
C MET A 8 -19.59 33.59 24.27
N THR A 9 -20.45 34.55 23.91
CA THR A 9 -21.20 34.53 22.66
C THR A 9 -20.27 35.03 21.55
N MET A 10 -19.84 34.14 20.67
CA MET A 10 -19.01 34.48 19.50
C MET A 10 -19.95 35.03 18.41
N LEU A 11 -19.91 36.32 18.19
CA LEU A 11 -20.63 37.02 17.09
C LEU A 11 -19.83 36.71 15.78
N MET A 12 -20.40 35.91 14.89
CA MET A 12 -19.96 35.86 13.50
C MET A 12 -20.54 37.05 12.74
N THR A 13 -19.73 38.05 12.47
CA THR A 13 -20.03 39.11 11.52
C THR A 13 -19.39 38.79 10.19
N SER A 14 -20.20 38.32 9.23
CA SER A 14 -19.83 38.17 7.84
C SER A 14 -19.71 39.54 7.17
N MET A 15 -18.52 39.95 6.76
CA MET A 15 -18.34 41.03 5.80
C MET A 15 -18.20 40.44 4.38
N LEU A 16 -19.28 40.47 3.63
CA LEU A 16 -19.24 40.34 2.17
C LEU A 16 -18.88 41.70 1.57
N GLY A 17 -17.64 41.87 1.19
CA GLY A 17 -17.20 42.99 0.36
C GLY A 17 -17.01 42.53 -1.07
N PHE A 18 -17.99 42.76 -1.94
CA PHE A 18 -17.79 42.68 -3.38
C PHE A 18 -17.01 43.90 -3.87
N ALA A 19 -15.74 43.73 -4.24
CA ALA A 19 -15.03 44.70 -5.07
C ALA A 19 -14.97 44.15 -6.50
N ALA A 20 -15.69 44.82 -7.40
CA ALA A 20 -15.52 44.64 -8.83
C ALA A 20 -14.14 45.21 -9.22
N CYS A 21 -13.27 44.40 -9.79
CA CYS A 21 -12.03 44.88 -10.39
C CYS A 21 -12.07 44.66 -11.90
N SER A 22 -11.91 45.75 -12.61
CA SER A 22 -11.80 45.87 -14.05
C SER A 22 -10.53 45.21 -14.56
N SER A 23 -10.63 44.63 -15.77
CA SER A 23 -9.53 44.07 -16.55
C SER A 23 -8.47 45.14 -16.87
N ASP A 24 -7.23 44.93 -16.42
CA ASP A 24 -6.05 45.45 -17.09
C ASP A 24 -4.95 44.35 -17.08
N GLY A 25 -4.49 44.06 -18.27
CA GLY A 25 -3.46 43.06 -18.53
C GLY A 25 -2.08 43.48 -18.03
N ALA A 26 -1.49 42.64 -17.22
CA ALA A 26 -0.06 42.62 -17.00
C ALA A 26 0.38 41.13 -16.89
N SER A 27 1.10 40.69 -17.92
CA SER A 27 1.85 39.46 -17.89
C SER A 27 2.90 39.53 -16.76
N LYS A 28 2.70 38.79 -15.67
CA LYS A 28 3.77 38.49 -14.73
C LYS A 28 4.37 37.15 -15.12
N GLU A 29 5.65 37.19 -15.45
CA GLU A 29 6.52 36.03 -15.55
C GLU A 29 6.37 35.22 -14.25
N ALA A 30 5.97 33.98 -14.40
CA ALA A 30 6.01 33.01 -13.33
C ALA A 30 7.50 32.76 -13.01
N ALA A 31 7.92 33.12 -11.81
CA ALA A 31 9.21 32.71 -11.30
C ALA A 31 9.21 31.17 -11.21
N ASP A 32 10.14 30.57 -11.91
CA ASP A 32 10.45 29.14 -11.90
C ASP A 32 11.09 28.82 -10.53
N VAL A 33 10.26 28.60 -9.51
CA VAL A 33 10.69 28.11 -8.19
C VAL A 33 10.39 26.62 -8.20
N SER A 34 11.44 25.82 -8.28
CA SER A 34 11.33 24.35 -8.09
C SER A 34 10.64 24.06 -6.76
N PRO A 35 9.52 23.31 -6.72
CA PRO A 35 8.72 23.12 -5.52
C PRO A 35 9.37 22.26 -4.42
N ASN A 36 10.59 21.74 -4.62
CA ASN A 36 11.16 20.66 -3.84
C ASN A 36 12.20 21.06 -2.77
N ASP A 37 12.59 22.33 -2.66
CA ASP A 37 13.77 22.67 -1.87
C ASP A 37 13.57 22.71 -0.34
N ASP A 38 12.32 22.62 0.18
CA ASP A 38 12.03 22.73 1.62
C ASP A 38 11.20 21.55 2.20
N VAL A 39 10.93 20.51 1.43
CA VAL A 39 10.24 19.31 1.97
C VAL A 39 11.23 18.52 2.82
N PRO A 40 10.87 18.12 4.05
CA PRO A 40 11.74 17.31 4.89
C PRO A 40 12.23 16.06 4.17
N THR A 41 13.51 15.72 4.33
CA THR A 41 14.14 14.57 3.67
C THR A 41 13.59 13.23 4.16
N ASP A 42 12.89 13.21 5.30
CA ASP A 42 12.21 12.07 5.90
C ASP A 42 10.72 11.97 5.49
N PHE A 43 10.16 12.98 4.83
CA PHE A 43 8.81 12.87 4.27
C PHE A 43 8.80 11.97 3.06
N GLN A 44 8.00 10.91 3.13
CA GLN A 44 7.88 9.92 2.07
C GLN A 44 6.48 9.89 1.49
N ILE A 45 6.38 10.00 0.15
CA ILE A 45 5.15 9.70 -0.55
C ILE A 45 4.91 8.19 -0.46
N GLN A 46 3.74 7.80 0.03
CA GLN A 46 3.36 6.40 0.15
C GLN A 46 2.72 5.94 -1.17
N TYR A 47 3.28 4.91 -1.82
CA TYR A 47 2.61 4.32 -2.98
C TYR A 47 1.71 3.18 -2.53
N THR A 48 0.43 3.25 -2.93
CA THR A 48 -0.53 2.19 -2.65
C THR A 48 -0.25 0.96 -3.51
N THR A 49 -0.55 -0.22 -2.99
CA THR A 49 -0.51 -1.47 -3.76
C THR A 49 -1.90 -1.78 -4.32
N PRO A 50 -2.00 -2.40 -5.51
CA PRO A 50 -3.30 -2.78 -6.06
C PRO A 50 -4.11 -3.64 -5.10
N VAL A 51 -5.41 -3.39 -5.04
CA VAL A 51 -6.34 -4.26 -4.30
C VAL A 51 -6.27 -5.67 -4.87
N PRO A 52 -5.99 -6.70 -4.07
CA PRO A 52 -5.98 -8.08 -4.56
C PRO A 52 -7.32 -8.45 -5.21
N SER A 53 -7.28 -9.15 -6.33
CA SER A 53 -8.46 -9.41 -7.18
C SER A 53 -9.57 -10.19 -6.48
N ASP A 54 -9.23 -10.98 -5.48
CA ASP A 54 -10.16 -11.77 -4.67
C ASP A 54 -10.99 -10.90 -3.69
N PHE A 55 -10.59 -9.64 -3.43
CA PHE A 55 -11.41 -8.68 -2.70
C PHE A 55 -12.61 -8.15 -3.50
N PHE A 56 -12.58 -8.29 -4.82
CA PHE A 56 -13.71 -7.95 -5.70
C PHE A 56 -14.71 -9.09 -5.86
N GLN A 57 -14.41 -10.28 -5.32
CA GLN A 57 -15.33 -11.41 -5.33
C GLN A 57 -16.40 -11.25 -4.26
N VAL A 58 -17.55 -11.87 -4.52
CA VAL A 58 -18.67 -11.88 -3.57
C VAL A 58 -18.27 -12.66 -2.33
N ALA A 59 -18.22 -11.98 -1.20
CA ALA A 59 -17.94 -12.59 0.10
C ALA A 59 -19.10 -13.51 0.56
N THR A 60 -18.80 -14.53 1.36
CA THR A 60 -19.84 -15.36 1.97
C THR A 60 -20.61 -14.62 3.06
N GLN A 61 -19.97 -13.67 3.73
CA GLN A 61 -20.57 -12.76 4.70
C GLN A 61 -20.73 -11.39 4.06
N GLN A 62 -21.96 -11.00 3.76
CA GLN A 62 -22.26 -9.76 3.06
C GLN A 62 -23.08 -8.85 3.96
N GLY A 63 -22.64 -7.60 4.09
CA GLY A 63 -23.44 -6.54 4.69
C GLY A 63 -24.67 -6.18 3.85
N THR A 64 -25.50 -5.28 4.35
CA THR A 64 -26.67 -4.75 3.64
C THR A 64 -26.47 -3.30 3.25
N ILE A 65 -27.22 -2.83 2.25
CA ILE A 65 -27.25 -1.43 1.86
C ILE A 65 -28.68 -0.93 2.10
N GLU A 66 -28.80 0.10 2.92
CA GLU A 66 -30.08 0.69 3.28
C GLU A 66 -30.17 2.14 2.78
N LEU A 67 -31.36 2.57 2.37
CA LEU A 67 -31.63 3.96 2.08
C LEU A 67 -32.14 4.64 3.36
N VAL A 68 -31.47 5.69 3.76
CA VAL A 68 -31.89 6.61 4.82
C VAL A 68 -32.26 7.94 4.18
N GLU A 69 -33.53 8.28 4.22
CA GLU A 69 -33.96 9.63 3.87
C GLU A 69 -34.03 10.47 5.15
N TYR A 70 -33.47 11.66 5.12
CA TYR A 70 -33.43 12.57 6.26
C TYR A 70 -33.84 13.98 5.88
N ASP A 71 -34.43 14.67 6.86
CA ASP A 71 -34.79 16.08 6.72
C ASP A 71 -33.53 16.93 6.91
N SER A 72 -33.34 17.88 6.00
CA SER A 72 -32.20 18.80 5.98
C SER A 72 -32.67 20.19 5.57
N LYS A 73 -31.75 21.07 5.29
CA LYS A 73 -31.97 22.45 4.88
C LYS A 73 -31.04 22.82 3.73
N ASP A 74 -31.50 23.71 2.87
CA ASP A 74 -30.60 24.34 1.90
C ASP A 74 -29.78 25.44 2.60
N TYR A 75 -28.58 25.09 2.98
CA TYR A 75 -27.64 25.97 3.70
C TYR A 75 -26.99 27.03 2.79
N THR A 76 -27.23 27.00 1.46
CA THR A 76 -26.80 28.05 0.54
C THR A 76 -27.64 29.29 0.66
N GLN A 77 -28.84 29.19 1.26
CA GLN A 77 -29.83 30.27 1.39
C GLN A 77 -29.93 30.73 2.85
N SER A 78 -30.08 32.05 3.06
CA SER A 78 -30.17 32.62 4.40
C SER A 78 -31.44 32.17 5.16
N ASN A 79 -32.56 31.92 4.45
CA ASN A 79 -33.82 31.42 5.01
C ASN A 79 -33.81 29.88 5.22
N ARG A 80 -32.76 29.19 4.77
CA ARG A 80 -32.56 27.75 4.97
C ARG A 80 -33.83 26.93 4.72
N PRO A 81 -34.41 26.95 3.50
CA PRO A 81 -35.63 26.19 3.22
C PRO A 81 -35.38 24.69 3.47
N ALA A 82 -36.41 24.01 3.95
CA ALA A 82 -36.36 22.57 4.23
C ALA A 82 -36.13 21.79 2.94
N THR A 83 -35.27 20.79 3.02
CA THR A 83 -35.02 19.81 1.98
C THR A 83 -35.11 18.39 2.57
N ARG A 84 -35.29 17.39 1.71
CA ARG A 84 -35.23 16.00 2.10
C ARG A 84 -34.20 15.31 1.22
N LYS A 85 -33.21 14.64 1.85
CA LYS A 85 -32.04 14.10 1.14
C LYS A 85 -31.86 12.62 1.42
N PRO A 86 -31.34 11.86 0.44
CA PRO A 86 -30.96 10.47 0.62
C PRO A 86 -29.54 10.33 1.16
N ALA A 87 -29.30 9.30 1.96
CA ALA A 87 -28.01 8.73 2.24
C ALA A 87 -28.11 7.21 2.12
N TYR A 88 -27.22 6.58 1.38
CA TYR A 88 -27.11 5.13 1.36
C TYR A 88 -26.16 4.68 2.46
N VAL A 89 -26.56 3.67 3.21
CA VAL A 89 -25.82 3.20 4.39
C VAL A 89 -25.49 1.72 4.20
N TYR A 90 -24.21 1.42 4.19
CA TYR A 90 -23.71 0.04 4.31
C TYR A 90 -23.69 -0.35 5.77
N VAL A 91 -24.37 -1.44 6.09
CA VAL A 91 -24.43 -2.07 7.42
C VAL A 91 -23.71 -3.40 7.34
N PRO A 92 -22.69 -3.67 8.18
CA PRO A 92 -21.85 -4.84 8.04
C PRO A 92 -22.63 -6.14 8.33
N TYR A 93 -22.16 -7.27 7.79
CA TYR A 93 -22.71 -8.59 8.11
C TYR A 93 -22.65 -8.85 9.61
N GLY A 94 -23.71 -9.44 10.14
CA GLY A 94 -23.80 -9.73 11.56
C GLY A 94 -23.93 -8.48 12.45
N TYR A 95 -24.41 -7.37 11.89
CA TYR A 95 -24.71 -6.17 12.68
C TYR A 95 -25.52 -6.49 13.93
N ASP A 96 -24.99 -6.13 15.09
CA ASP A 96 -25.60 -6.34 16.40
C ASP A 96 -25.83 -4.97 17.07
N PRO A 97 -27.09 -4.56 17.34
CA PRO A 97 -27.38 -3.28 17.98
C PRO A 97 -26.83 -3.15 19.42
N SER A 98 -26.37 -4.24 20.03
CA SER A 98 -25.68 -4.21 21.33
C SER A 98 -24.20 -3.81 21.22
N GLN A 99 -23.60 -3.89 20.03
CA GLN A 99 -22.24 -3.46 19.74
C GLN A 99 -22.20 -2.02 19.26
N LYS A 100 -21.04 -1.38 19.36
CA LYS A 100 -20.81 -0.03 18.82
C LYS A 100 -19.94 -0.08 17.56
N TYR A 101 -20.32 0.72 16.55
CA TYR A 101 -19.68 0.74 15.26
C TYR A 101 -19.08 2.11 14.95
N ASP A 102 -17.88 2.13 14.39
CA ASP A 102 -17.30 3.31 13.78
C ASP A 102 -18.04 3.67 12.49
N VAL A 103 -17.97 4.93 12.09
CA VAL A 103 -18.70 5.44 10.91
C VAL A 103 -17.75 6.14 9.97
N ILE A 104 -17.87 5.86 8.66
CA ILE A 104 -17.23 6.65 7.60
C ILE A 104 -18.26 7.22 6.65
N TYR A 105 -18.12 8.51 6.33
CA TYR A 105 -18.92 9.22 5.33
C TYR A 105 -18.10 9.39 4.05
N LEU A 106 -18.65 8.98 2.88
CA LEU A 106 -17.98 9.01 1.58
C LEU A 106 -18.74 9.88 0.59
N LEU A 107 -18.16 11.00 0.20
CA LEU A 107 -18.78 12.04 -0.63
C LEU A 107 -18.41 11.87 -2.10
N HIS A 108 -19.41 11.80 -2.97
CA HIS A 108 -19.23 11.67 -4.43
C HIS A 108 -18.66 12.94 -5.07
N GLY A 109 -18.12 12.78 -6.29
CA GLY A 109 -17.64 13.88 -7.11
C GLY A 109 -18.74 14.69 -7.79
N TRP A 110 -18.37 15.72 -8.57
CA TRP A 110 -19.32 16.47 -9.37
C TRP A 110 -20.10 15.56 -10.33
N THR A 111 -21.39 15.80 -10.46
CA THR A 111 -22.35 14.94 -11.19
C THR A 111 -22.55 13.54 -10.61
N GLY A 112 -21.95 13.21 -9.48
CA GLY A 112 -22.23 11.99 -8.75
C GLY A 112 -23.58 12.01 -8.05
N VAL A 113 -23.89 10.92 -7.35
CA VAL A 113 -25.15 10.71 -6.64
C VAL A 113 -24.91 9.93 -5.34
N ALA A 114 -25.81 10.03 -4.37
CA ALA A 114 -25.68 9.36 -3.08
C ALA A 114 -25.50 7.83 -3.19
N GLU A 115 -26.13 7.18 -4.17
CA GLU A 115 -26.03 5.74 -4.39
C GLU A 115 -24.69 5.29 -5.00
N GLU A 116 -23.87 6.21 -5.55
CA GLU A 116 -22.77 5.90 -6.45
C GLU A 116 -21.70 5.00 -5.84
N TYR A 117 -21.33 5.21 -4.59
CA TYR A 117 -20.31 4.41 -3.92
C TYR A 117 -20.71 2.95 -3.74
N PHE A 118 -22.00 2.68 -3.48
CA PHE A 118 -22.44 1.33 -3.08
C PHE A 118 -23.24 0.60 -4.16
N LEU A 119 -24.03 1.32 -4.94
CA LEU A 119 -24.92 0.75 -5.96
C LEU A 119 -24.63 1.25 -7.38
N GLY A 120 -23.55 2.04 -7.54
CA GLY A 120 -23.23 2.69 -8.80
C GLY A 120 -24.28 3.74 -9.21
N ARG A 121 -24.00 4.48 -10.27
CA ARG A 121 -24.87 5.57 -10.76
C ARG A 121 -26.29 5.13 -11.16
N SER A 122 -26.48 3.87 -11.47
CA SER A 122 -27.79 3.31 -11.80
C SER A 122 -28.61 2.91 -10.57
N GLY A 123 -28.00 2.87 -9.40
CA GLY A 123 -28.63 2.41 -8.17
C GLY A 123 -29.02 0.91 -8.17
N SER A 124 -28.45 0.11 -9.08
CA SER A 124 -28.98 -1.23 -9.37
C SER A 124 -28.05 -2.40 -9.03
N SER A 125 -26.77 -2.15 -8.78
CA SER A 125 -25.79 -3.23 -8.54
C SER A 125 -24.76 -2.82 -7.50
N ARG A 126 -24.42 -3.74 -6.61
CA ARG A 126 -23.31 -3.55 -5.66
C ARG A 126 -22.01 -3.25 -6.43
N THR A 127 -21.30 -2.23 -5.96
CA THR A 127 -20.00 -1.86 -6.55
C THR A 127 -18.88 -2.74 -6.02
N GLY A 128 -17.72 -2.69 -6.68
CA GLY A 128 -16.51 -3.35 -6.19
C GLY A 128 -16.10 -2.90 -4.79
N LEU A 129 -16.42 -1.65 -4.40
CA LEU A 129 -16.13 -1.15 -3.06
C LEU A 129 -16.91 -1.90 -1.97
N VAL A 130 -18.17 -2.26 -2.23
CA VAL A 130 -18.97 -3.04 -1.26
C VAL A 130 -18.41 -4.44 -1.09
N HIS A 131 -17.92 -5.07 -2.16
CA HIS A 131 -17.22 -6.36 -2.06
C HIS A 131 -15.92 -6.22 -1.27
N ILE A 132 -15.18 -5.13 -1.44
CA ILE A 132 -13.98 -4.83 -0.64
C ILE A 132 -14.35 -4.70 0.85
N PHE A 133 -15.42 -3.99 1.21
CA PHE A 133 -15.88 -3.86 2.60
C PHE A 133 -16.19 -5.23 3.22
N ASP A 134 -17.01 -6.02 2.52
CA ASP A 134 -17.39 -7.37 2.97
C ASP A 134 -16.15 -8.23 3.19
N ASN A 135 -15.19 -8.23 2.25
CA ASN A 135 -13.97 -9.03 2.34
C ASN A 135 -12.98 -8.52 3.40
N LEU A 136 -12.83 -7.21 3.58
CA LEU A 136 -12.01 -6.64 4.66
C LEU A 136 -12.52 -7.09 6.03
N ILE A 137 -13.83 -7.00 6.25
CA ILE A 137 -14.47 -7.38 7.52
C ILE A 137 -14.43 -8.89 7.72
N GLN A 138 -14.83 -9.69 6.71
CA GLN A 138 -14.84 -11.16 6.80
C GLN A 138 -13.45 -11.74 7.08
N ARG A 139 -12.40 -11.13 6.55
CA ARG A 139 -11.01 -11.56 6.76
C ARG A 139 -10.37 -10.97 8.00
N GLY A 140 -11.11 -10.17 8.77
CA GLY A 140 -10.60 -9.54 9.99
C GLY A 140 -9.48 -8.52 9.74
N LEU A 141 -9.39 -7.94 8.53
CA LEU A 141 -8.41 -6.91 8.20
C LEU A 141 -8.84 -5.51 8.63
N CYS A 142 -10.11 -5.33 8.94
CA CYS A 142 -10.63 -4.18 9.67
C CYS A 142 -11.78 -4.64 10.59
N ARG A 143 -12.02 -3.87 11.65
CA ARG A 143 -13.21 -4.11 12.47
C ARG A 143 -14.48 -3.73 11.69
N PRO A 144 -15.64 -4.33 11.97
CA PRO A 144 -16.89 -3.97 11.35
C PRO A 144 -17.20 -2.48 11.55
N PHE A 145 -17.61 -1.80 10.49
CA PHE A 145 -17.93 -0.38 10.47
C PHE A 145 -19.20 -0.11 9.66
N ILE A 146 -19.78 1.04 9.87
CA ILE A 146 -20.89 1.58 9.06
C ILE A 146 -20.28 2.55 8.05
N ALA A 147 -20.62 2.39 6.76
CA ALA A 147 -20.26 3.38 5.75
C ALA A 147 -21.50 4.09 5.23
N VAL A 148 -21.38 5.39 5.05
CA VAL A 148 -22.48 6.26 4.62
C VAL A 148 -22.09 6.97 3.34
N SER A 149 -22.87 6.84 2.29
CA SER A 149 -22.73 7.59 1.04
C SER A 149 -23.87 8.61 0.95
N PRO A 150 -23.66 9.83 1.45
CA PRO A 150 -24.63 10.92 1.34
C PRO A 150 -24.39 11.69 0.04
N THR A 151 -25.21 12.71 -0.18
CA THR A 151 -24.94 13.73 -1.21
C THR A 151 -24.84 15.12 -0.58
N TRP A 152 -23.83 15.90 -1.01
CA TRP A 152 -23.77 17.34 -0.73
C TRP A 152 -24.78 18.12 -1.59
N ASP A 153 -25.25 17.54 -2.69
CA ASP A 153 -26.17 18.11 -3.65
C ASP A 153 -27.62 18.02 -3.13
N LYS A 154 -28.33 19.11 -3.10
CA LYS A 154 -29.70 19.15 -2.61
C LYS A 154 -30.67 18.29 -3.43
N ASP A 155 -30.43 18.17 -4.74
CA ASP A 155 -31.28 17.45 -5.68
C ASP A 155 -30.77 16.02 -6.01
N ASN A 156 -29.67 15.63 -5.43
CA ASN A 156 -28.96 14.34 -5.67
C ASN A 156 -28.64 14.07 -7.16
N ARG A 157 -28.67 15.06 -8.03
CA ARG A 157 -28.38 14.91 -9.48
C ARG A 157 -28.02 16.24 -10.14
N SER A 158 -27.60 17.26 -9.41
CA SER A 158 -27.24 18.55 -9.99
C SER A 158 -26.09 18.41 -10.99
N LYS A 159 -26.19 19.15 -12.08
CA LYS A 159 -25.15 19.25 -13.11
C LYS A 159 -24.56 20.64 -13.23
N ASP A 160 -25.15 21.64 -12.57
CA ASP A 160 -24.62 22.99 -12.55
C ASP A 160 -23.38 23.07 -11.66
N TRP A 161 -22.27 23.45 -12.25
CA TRP A 161 -20.98 23.54 -11.54
C TRP A 161 -21.00 24.59 -10.44
N GLY A 162 -21.53 25.77 -10.74
CA GLY A 162 -21.57 26.89 -9.79
C GLY A 162 -22.51 26.63 -8.62
N GLU A 163 -23.61 25.90 -8.82
CA GLU A 163 -24.49 25.45 -7.75
C GLU A 163 -23.82 24.39 -6.90
N SER A 164 -23.29 23.36 -7.53
CA SER A 164 -22.60 22.26 -6.87
C SER A 164 -21.45 22.73 -5.97
N THR A 165 -20.64 23.69 -6.43
CA THR A 165 -19.54 24.23 -5.63
C THR A 165 -20.00 25.06 -4.44
N ARG A 166 -21.14 25.79 -4.57
CA ARG A 166 -21.75 26.51 -3.43
C ARG A 166 -22.34 25.56 -2.40
N GLU A 167 -23.00 24.48 -2.84
CA GLU A 167 -23.55 23.46 -1.94
C GLU A 167 -22.43 22.71 -1.21
N ALA A 168 -21.38 22.28 -1.91
CA ALA A 168 -20.21 21.67 -1.34
C ALA A 168 -19.54 22.53 -0.27
N ALA A 169 -19.46 23.85 -0.49
CA ALA A 169 -18.81 24.78 0.43
C ALA A 169 -19.55 24.98 1.76
N VAL A 170 -20.84 24.65 1.84
CA VAL A 170 -21.65 24.77 3.06
C VAL A 170 -22.08 23.44 3.67
N PHE A 171 -21.68 22.34 3.05
CA PHE A 171 -22.06 20.98 3.47
C PHE A 171 -21.69 20.65 4.93
N SER A 172 -20.63 21.26 5.46
CA SER A 172 -20.24 21.11 6.86
C SER A 172 -21.38 21.40 7.85
N GLN A 173 -22.27 22.34 7.52
CA GLN A 173 -23.41 22.67 8.38
C GLN A 173 -24.45 21.55 8.35
N GLU A 174 -24.76 21.03 7.18
CA GLU A 174 -25.64 19.87 7.01
C GLU A 174 -25.04 18.63 7.69
N TYR A 175 -23.75 18.39 7.47
CA TYR A 175 -23.05 17.26 8.04
C TYR A 175 -23.23 17.14 9.54
N VAL A 176 -22.98 18.25 10.26
CA VAL A 176 -23.05 18.27 11.72
C VAL A 176 -24.49 18.34 12.25
N ASN A 177 -25.35 19.16 11.63
CA ASN A 177 -26.66 19.43 12.20
C ASN A 177 -27.77 18.47 11.78
N ASP A 178 -27.64 17.84 10.61
CA ASP A 178 -28.71 17.04 10.02
C ASP A 178 -28.27 15.60 9.76
N LEU A 179 -27.16 15.36 9.04
CA LEU A 179 -26.76 14.04 8.56
C LEU A 179 -26.23 13.14 9.70
N ILE A 180 -25.28 13.61 10.52
CA ILE A 180 -24.77 12.83 11.66
C ILE A 180 -25.90 12.43 12.60
N PRO A 181 -26.76 13.35 13.07
CA PRO A 181 -27.92 12.98 13.89
C PRO A 181 -28.83 11.95 13.23
N ALA A 182 -29.17 12.14 11.96
CA ALA A 182 -30.11 11.28 11.25
C ALA A 182 -29.60 9.84 11.06
N VAL A 183 -28.32 9.66 10.82
CA VAL A 183 -27.72 8.36 10.60
C VAL A 183 -27.31 7.73 11.93
N GLU A 184 -26.52 8.43 12.73
CA GLU A 184 -25.87 7.82 13.89
C GLU A 184 -26.82 7.54 15.06
N THR A 185 -28.02 8.12 15.08
CA THR A 185 -29.08 7.71 16.04
C THR A 185 -29.88 6.51 15.56
N ARG A 186 -29.85 6.21 14.24
CA ARG A 186 -30.57 5.07 13.67
C ARG A 186 -29.84 3.76 13.88
N TYR A 187 -28.50 3.82 13.93
CA TYR A 187 -27.64 2.65 14.10
C TYR A 187 -26.87 2.73 15.42
N SER A 188 -26.39 1.59 15.92
CA SER A 188 -25.62 1.54 17.15
C SER A 188 -24.19 2.03 16.92
N THR A 189 -24.01 3.33 16.90
CA THR A 189 -22.72 4.00 16.78
C THR A 189 -22.20 4.47 18.16
N TYR A 190 -21.08 5.14 18.18
CA TYR A 190 -20.56 5.76 19.40
C TYR A 190 -21.27 7.07 19.77
N LEU A 191 -22.18 7.58 18.94
CA LEU A 191 -23.02 8.72 19.28
C LEU A 191 -24.02 8.32 20.37
N ALA A 192 -23.86 8.87 21.57
CA ALA A 192 -24.78 8.61 22.68
C ALA A 192 -26.02 9.49 22.63
N GLU A 193 -25.84 10.76 22.28
CA GLU A 193 -26.90 11.77 22.18
C GLU A 193 -26.68 12.66 20.95
N ALA A 194 -27.73 12.96 20.21
CA ALA A 194 -27.68 13.82 19.03
C ALA A 194 -27.63 15.32 19.39
N THR A 195 -26.69 15.67 20.24
CA THR A 195 -26.38 17.06 20.64
C THR A 195 -24.99 17.44 20.13
N PRO A 196 -24.65 18.72 19.97
CA PRO A 196 -23.30 19.13 19.60
C PRO A 196 -22.23 18.50 20.49
N GLU A 197 -22.47 18.40 21.78
CA GLU A 197 -21.56 17.80 22.76
C GLU A 197 -21.43 16.28 22.57
N GLY A 198 -22.54 15.60 22.28
CA GLY A 198 -22.55 14.15 21.99
C GLY A 198 -21.84 13.83 20.68
N ILE A 199 -22.05 14.63 19.63
CA ILE A 199 -21.37 14.49 18.34
C ILE A 199 -19.86 14.72 18.51
N LEU A 200 -19.48 15.68 19.34
CA LEU A 200 -18.10 15.97 19.67
C LEU A 200 -17.45 14.82 20.47
N ALA A 201 -18.17 14.29 21.46
CA ALA A 201 -17.67 13.18 22.29
C ALA A 201 -17.42 11.88 21.48
N SER A 202 -18.19 11.67 20.40
CA SER A 202 -18.05 10.50 19.52
C SER A 202 -17.07 10.70 18.36
N ARG A 203 -16.38 11.85 18.24
CA ARG A 203 -15.52 12.21 17.11
C ARG A 203 -14.45 11.18 16.78
N ALA A 204 -13.89 10.52 17.80
CA ALA A 204 -12.80 9.54 17.64
C ALA A 204 -13.20 8.32 16.78
N HIS A 205 -14.50 8.11 16.64
CA HIS A 205 -15.12 6.99 15.91
C HIS A 205 -15.73 7.41 14.57
N ARG A 206 -15.35 8.59 14.06
CA ARG A 206 -15.92 9.14 12.84
C ARG A 206 -14.85 9.53 11.84
N ALA A 207 -15.01 9.02 10.61
CA ALA A 207 -14.23 9.38 9.45
C ALA A 207 -15.10 10.06 8.39
N ILE A 208 -14.51 10.95 7.61
CA ILE A 208 -15.12 11.53 6.43
C ILE A 208 -14.12 11.57 5.29
N GLY A 209 -14.58 11.25 4.08
CA GLY A 209 -13.77 11.29 2.88
C GLY A 209 -14.60 11.57 1.65
N GLY A 210 -13.95 11.77 0.53
CA GLY A 210 -14.66 11.99 -0.72
C GLY A 210 -13.72 12.13 -1.90
N PHE A 211 -14.29 11.97 -3.09
CA PHE A 211 -13.58 11.97 -4.36
C PHE A 211 -13.87 13.23 -5.17
N SER A 212 -12.84 13.84 -5.77
CA SER A 212 -12.99 15.01 -6.66
C SER A 212 -13.66 16.19 -5.93
N LEU A 213 -14.86 16.64 -6.34
CA LEU A 213 -15.61 17.66 -5.61
C LEU A 213 -15.97 17.19 -4.18
N GLY A 214 -16.15 15.87 -3.96
CA GLY A 214 -16.28 15.29 -2.63
C GLY A 214 -14.99 15.41 -1.78
N SER A 215 -13.81 15.38 -2.39
CA SER A 215 -12.56 15.70 -1.72
C SER A 215 -12.50 17.15 -1.26
N ILE A 216 -12.90 18.08 -2.14
CA ILE A 216 -12.99 19.49 -1.83
C ILE A 216 -14.01 19.71 -0.70
N THR A 217 -15.15 19.01 -0.73
CA THR A 217 -16.15 19.03 0.34
C THR A 217 -15.57 18.47 1.65
N THR A 218 -14.77 17.42 1.60
CA THR A 218 -14.04 16.88 2.76
C THR A 218 -13.11 17.93 3.36
N TRP A 219 -12.41 18.71 2.53
CA TRP A 219 -11.58 19.82 2.99
C TRP A 219 -12.41 20.96 3.59
N TYR A 220 -13.60 21.25 3.08
CA TYR A 220 -14.52 22.21 3.73
C TYR A 220 -15.02 21.71 5.09
N VAL A 221 -15.27 20.40 5.24
CA VAL A 221 -15.61 19.82 6.54
C VAL A 221 -14.39 19.89 7.49
N PHE A 222 -13.19 19.61 7.00
CA PHE A 222 -11.97 19.80 7.78
C PHE A 222 -11.80 21.26 8.25
N GLU A 223 -12.07 22.21 7.36
CA GLU A 223 -11.95 23.64 7.65
C GLU A 223 -13.00 24.15 8.66
N GLN A 224 -14.24 23.72 8.50
CA GLN A 224 -15.38 24.35 9.18
C GLN A 224 -15.96 23.49 10.32
N ALA A 225 -15.66 22.20 10.34
CA ALA A 225 -16.19 21.22 11.27
C ALA A 225 -15.13 20.26 11.83
N PHE A 226 -13.87 20.68 11.88
CA PHE A 226 -12.72 19.88 12.32
C PHE A 226 -12.93 19.14 13.65
N PRO A 227 -13.55 19.72 14.69
CA PRO A 227 -13.75 19.03 15.97
C PRO A 227 -14.68 17.81 15.90
N TYR A 228 -15.46 17.64 14.85
CA TYR A 228 -16.53 16.62 14.80
C TYR A 228 -16.12 15.30 14.14
N SER A 229 -14.97 15.25 13.49
CA SER A 229 -14.38 14.01 12.95
C SER A 229 -12.91 13.92 13.30
N ARG A 230 -12.41 12.70 13.47
CA ARG A 230 -11.00 12.46 13.74
C ARG A 230 -10.21 12.12 12.49
N MET A 231 -10.84 11.45 11.52
CA MET A 231 -10.17 10.89 10.35
C MET A 231 -10.72 11.48 9.06
N TYR A 232 -9.82 11.84 8.15
CA TYR A 232 -10.14 12.52 6.89
C TYR A 232 -9.48 11.78 5.73
N LEU A 233 -10.27 11.50 4.67
CA LEU A 233 -9.86 10.80 3.46
C LEU A 233 -10.17 11.67 2.22
N PRO A 234 -9.50 12.80 2.00
CA PRO A 234 -9.65 13.54 0.76
C PRO A 234 -8.94 12.81 -0.39
N MET A 235 -9.65 12.56 -1.50
CA MET A 235 -9.15 11.80 -2.66
C MET A 235 -9.29 12.64 -3.93
N SER A 236 -8.17 12.94 -4.59
CA SER A 236 -8.12 13.63 -5.91
C SER A 236 -8.78 15.02 -5.91
N GLY A 237 -8.43 15.86 -4.96
CA GLY A 237 -8.90 17.25 -4.86
C GLY A 237 -8.28 17.98 -3.68
N ASP A 238 -8.23 19.30 -3.74
CA ASP A 238 -7.52 20.21 -2.86
C ASP A 238 -8.45 21.09 -2.01
N ASN A 239 -7.90 21.80 -1.02
CA ASN A 239 -8.63 22.80 -0.23
C ASN A 239 -8.75 24.13 -0.99
N TRP A 240 -9.92 24.73 -0.97
CA TRP A 240 -10.22 25.97 -1.68
C TRP A 240 -10.35 27.21 -0.78
N SER A 241 -9.78 27.18 0.42
CA SER A 241 -9.77 28.35 1.32
C SER A 241 -9.08 29.57 0.70
N GLN A 242 -8.11 29.36 -0.18
CA GLN A 242 -7.43 30.41 -0.94
C GLN A 242 -8.03 30.65 -2.34
N GLY A 243 -9.29 30.24 -2.54
CA GLY A 243 -9.98 30.24 -3.83
C GLY A 243 -9.93 28.91 -4.55
N MET A 244 -10.64 28.82 -5.67
CA MET A 244 -10.71 27.60 -6.49
C MET A 244 -9.30 27.17 -6.92
N TYR A 245 -8.97 25.88 -6.68
CA TYR A 245 -7.64 25.33 -6.92
C TYR A 245 -6.53 25.96 -6.05
N GLY A 246 -6.85 26.35 -4.82
CA GLY A 246 -5.91 26.93 -3.87
C GLY A 246 -4.70 26.06 -3.59
N GLY A 247 -4.89 24.73 -3.54
CA GLY A 247 -3.81 23.78 -3.40
C GLY A 247 -2.80 23.78 -4.56
N ALA A 248 -3.25 24.06 -5.79
CA ALA A 248 -2.36 24.18 -6.95
C ALA A 248 -1.66 25.55 -7.02
N TYR A 249 -2.42 26.62 -6.87
CA TYR A 249 -1.93 27.98 -7.15
C TYR A 249 -1.33 28.68 -5.94
N TYR A 250 -1.74 28.30 -4.72
CA TYR A 250 -1.30 28.90 -3.46
C TYR A 250 -1.03 27.83 -2.40
N PRO A 251 -0.22 26.79 -2.69
CA PRO A 251 -0.06 25.62 -1.82
C PRO A 251 0.43 25.98 -0.43
N ASP A 252 1.43 26.85 -0.30
CA ASP A 252 1.98 27.24 1.00
C ASP A 252 0.98 28.06 1.83
N ALA A 253 0.20 28.95 1.20
CA ALA A 253 -0.83 29.71 1.89
C ALA A 253 -2.00 28.79 2.33
N THR A 254 -2.37 27.83 1.49
CA THR A 254 -3.39 26.82 1.80
C THR A 254 -2.93 25.93 2.95
N ALA A 255 -1.72 25.39 2.90
CA ALA A 255 -1.16 24.56 3.96
C ALA A 255 -1.03 25.33 5.29
N LYS A 256 -0.56 26.60 5.22
CA LYS A 256 -0.49 27.45 6.41
C LYS A 256 -1.85 27.71 7.03
N PHE A 257 -2.87 28.01 6.21
CA PHE A 257 -4.24 28.19 6.70
C PHE A 257 -4.76 26.94 7.44
N LEU A 258 -4.56 25.77 6.86
CA LEU A 258 -4.94 24.49 7.50
C LEU A 258 -4.15 24.25 8.79
N ALA A 259 -2.86 24.54 8.80
CA ALA A 259 -2.03 24.41 10.00
C ALA A 259 -2.45 25.37 11.13
N ASP A 260 -2.74 26.62 10.80
CA ASP A 260 -3.22 27.63 11.78
C ASP A 260 -4.56 27.16 12.41
N LEU A 261 -5.47 26.62 11.60
CA LEU A 261 -6.75 26.06 12.06
C LEU A 261 -6.52 24.88 13.03
N VAL A 262 -5.69 23.94 12.65
CA VAL A 262 -5.37 22.77 13.49
C VAL A 262 -4.74 23.21 14.80
N ASN A 263 -3.74 24.10 14.74
CA ASN A 263 -3.00 24.57 15.91
C ASN A 263 -3.86 25.37 16.88
N ALA A 264 -4.94 25.99 16.40
CA ALA A 264 -5.93 26.69 17.23
C ALA A 264 -6.94 25.75 17.90
N SER A 265 -6.99 24.48 17.50
CA SER A 265 -7.94 23.48 18.01
C SER A 265 -7.40 22.73 19.22
N ASP A 266 -8.30 22.34 20.13
CA ASP A 266 -8.02 21.42 21.23
C ASP A 266 -7.64 20.01 20.72
N TYR A 267 -7.95 19.69 19.45
CA TYR A 267 -7.71 18.39 18.79
C TYR A 267 -6.46 18.38 17.91
N LYS A 268 -5.56 19.34 18.03
CA LYS A 268 -4.35 19.48 17.21
C LYS A 268 -3.42 18.26 17.21
N ASN A 269 -3.50 17.40 18.24
CA ASN A 269 -2.72 16.17 18.37
C ASN A 269 -3.58 14.90 18.23
N ASP A 270 -4.86 15.03 17.85
CA ASP A 270 -5.80 13.91 17.76
C ASP A 270 -6.63 14.00 16.48
N PHE A 271 -5.99 13.86 15.35
CA PHE A 271 -6.62 13.73 14.02
C PHE A 271 -5.70 12.96 13.09
N TYR A 272 -6.24 12.52 11.96
CA TYR A 272 -5.44 11.95 10.87
C TYR A 272 -6.00 12.34 9.49
N VAL A 273 -5.13 12.76 8.59
CA VAL A 273 -5.44 13.00 7.18
C VAL A 273 -4.70 11.97 6.32
N TRP A 274 -5.48 11.08 5.68
CA TRP A 274 -5.00 10.14 4.67
C TRP A 274 -5.28 10.72 3.28
N TYR A 275 -4.38 11.57 2.77
CA TYR A 275 -4.55 12.30 1.52
C TYR A 275 -4.12 11.46 0.34
N ALA A 276 -4.92 11.44 -0.78
CA ALA A 276 -4.64 10.52 -1.88
C ALA A 276 -4.90 11.10 -3.27
N VAL A 277 -4.10 10.64 -4.26
CA VAL A 277 -4.30 10.91 -5.68
C VAL A 277 -3.61 9.85 -6.56
N GLY A 278 -4.07 9.67 -7.79
CA GLY A 278 -3.38 8.85 -8.79
C GLY A 278 -2.29 9.63 -9.53
N THR A 279 -1.22 8.95 -10.00
CA THR A 279 -0.15 9.60 -10.76
C THR A 279 -0.59 10.11 -12.13
N ASP A 280 -1.64 9.50 -12.72
CA ASP A 280 -2.24 9.89 -14.01
C ASP A 280 -3.57 10.66 -13.82
N ASP A 281 -3.84 11.13 -12.59
CA ASP A 281 -5.06 11.88 -12.27
C ASP A 281 -4.97 13.33 -12.78
N VAL A 282 -6.06 13.82 -13.33
CA VAL A 282 -6.16 15.23 -13.80
C VAL A 282 -6.12 16.25 -12.64
N ARG A 283 -6.20 15.79 -11.40
CA ARG A 283 -6.10 16.59 -10.17
C ARG A 283 -4.78 16.40 -9.43
N ILE A 284 -3.79 15.79 -10.07
CA ILE A 284 -2.50 15.52 -9.43
C ILE A 284 -1.82 16.79 -8.96
N ASP A 285 -1.72 17.83 -9.80
CA ASP A 285 -1.01 19.07 -9.43
C ASP A 285 -1.62 19.75 -8.20
N GLN A 286 -2.96 19.79 -8.13
CA GLN A 286 -3.69 20.40 -7.01
C GLN A 286 -3.42 19.64 -5.71
N THR A 287 -3.54 18.31 -5.76
CA THR A 287 -3.37 17.43 -4.60
C THR A 287 -1.91 17.38 -4.16
N HIS A 288 -1.00 17.21 -5.12
CA HIS A 288 0.44 17.06 -4.87
C HIS A 288 1.05 18.32 -4.26
N ASN A 289 0.82 19.48 -4.87
CA ASN A 289 1.39 20.74 -4.39
C ASN A 289 0.92 21.06 -2.97
N GLN A 290 -0.37 20.86 -2.67
CA GLN A 290 -0.88 21.03 -1.32
C GLN A 290 -0.27 20.04 -0.33
N ALA A 291 -0.15 18.76 -0.72
CA ALA A 291 0.42 17.72 0.16
C ALA A 291 1.88 18.03 0.52
N LEU A 292 2.70 18.43 -0.46
CA LEU A 292 4.09 18.83 -0.22
C LEU A 292 4.19 20.08 0.64
N ALA A 293 3.32 21.07 0.43
CA ALA A 293 3.29 22.27 1.25
C ALA A 293 2.88 21.96 2.70
N MET A 294 1.93 21.05 2.93
CA MET A 294 1.58 20.56 4.26
C MET A 294 2.75 19.82 4.92
N ALA A 295 3.47 18.97 4.18
CA ALA A 295 4.62 18.21 4.67
C ALA A 295 5.77 19.12 5.18
N LYS A 296 5.92 20.33 4.65
CA LYS A 296 6.91 21.32 5.16
C LYS A 296 6.57 21.81 6.57
N LEU A 297 5.33 21.70 6.99
CA LEU A 297 4.83 22.20 8.29
C LEU A 297 4.86 21.10 9.37
N THR A 298 6.02 20.49 9.60
CA THR A 298 6.23 19.30 10.47
C THR A 298 5.75 19.47 11.91
N GLY A 299 5.72 20.69 12.42
CA GLY A 299 5.15 20.99 13.73
C GLY A 299 3.63 20.76 13.84
N THR A 300 2.94 20.69 12.69
CA THR A 300 1.49 20.44 12.61
C THR A 300 1.17 19.13 11.88
N PHE A 301 1.76 18.92 10.69
CA PHE A 301 1.54 17.72 9.85
C PHE A 301 2.80 16.87 9.86
N ASN A 302 2.69 15.65 10.37
CA ASN A 302 3.79 14.71 10.48
C ASN A 302 3.28 13.27 10.36
N SER A 303 4.15 12.28 10.35
CA SER A 303 3.79 10.87 10.14
C SER A 303 2.78 10.29 11.14
N SER A 304 2.57 10.95 12.29
CA SER A 304 1.55 10.51 13.27
C SER A 304 0.13 10.97 12.95
N ASN A 305 -0.04 11.97 12.05
CA ASN A 305 -1.35 12.56 11.77
C ASN A 305 -1.60 12.89 10.28
N PHE A 306 -0.61 12.66 9.42
CA PHE A 306 -0.70 12.96 7.99
C PHE A 306 0.07 11.94 7.16
N SER A 307 -0.57 11.41 6.12
CA SER A 307 0.10 10.67 5.05
C SER A 307 -0.37 11.16 3.68
N TYR A 308 0.55 11.16 2.71
CA TYR A 308 0.26 11.43 1.32
C TYR A 308 0.49 10.17 0.51
N ASN A 309 -0.58 9.70 -0.14
CA ASN A 309 -0.67 8.37 -0.72
C ASN A 309 -0.94 8.47 -2.22
N MET A 310 -0.17 7.77 -3.04
CA MET A 310 -0.30 7.80 -4.49
C MET A 310 -0.55 6.40 -5.06
N LYS A 311 -1.44 6.33 -6.06
CA LYS A 311 -1.62 5.14 -6.87
C LYS A 311 -0.87 5.29 -8.19
N GLU A 312 0.10 4.41 -8.44
CA GLU A 312 0.82 4.38 -9.71
C GLU A 312 -0.14 4.10 -10.88
N GLY A 313 -0.08 4.93 -11.93
CA GLY A 313 -1.00 4.86 -13.07
C GLY A 313 -2.46 5.14 -12.73
N GLY A 314 -2.76 5.56 -11.50
CA GLY A 314 -4.13 5.87 -11.04
C GLY A 314 -4.69 7.09 -11.77
N ARG A 315 -5.91 6.97 -12.29
CA ARG A 315 -6.63 8.03 -13.00
C ARG A 315 -7.74 8.61 -12.13
N HIS A 316 -8.40 9.65 -12.65
CA HIS A 316 -9.55 10.28 -11.99
C HIS A 316 -10.80 9.41 -12.10
N ASP A 317 -10.80 8.25 -11.43
CA ASP A 317 -11.86 7.26 -11.50
C ASP A 317 -12.03 6.43 -10.21
N PHE A 318 -13.10 5.63 -10.16
CA PHE A 318 -13.41 4.81 -9.00
C PHE A 318 -12.44 3.64 -8.78
N ASN A 319 -11.63 3.23 -9.77
CA ASN A 319 -10.62 2.20 -9.54
C ASN A 319 -9.52 2.72 -8.59
N ALA A 320 -9.17 4.02 -8.72
CA ALA A 320 -8.27 4.66 -7.78
C ALA A 320 -8.93 4.82 -6.40
N VAL A 321 -10.19 5.30 -6.36
CA VAL A 321 -10.96 5.48 -5.12
C VAL A 321 -11.10 4.17 -4.33
N TRP A 322 -11.37 3.04 -4.99
CA TRP A 322 -11.51 1.75 -4.32
C TRP A 322 -10.20 1.30 -3.65
N GLU A 323 -9.08 1.52 -4.32
CA GLU A 323 -7.77 1.21 -3.76
C GLU A 323 -7.44 2.12 -2.56
N PHE A 324 -7.73 3.41 -2.65
CA PHE A 324 -7.57 4.33 -1.53
C PHE A 324 -8.43 3.94 -0.34
N CYS A 325 -9.70 3.61 -0.56
CA CYS A 325 -10.58 3.12 0.50
C CYS A 325 -10.08 1.79 1.10
N TYR A 326 -9.60 0.86 0.27
CA TYR A 326 -9.05 -0.42 0.74
C TYR A 326 -7.93 -0.22 1.76
N HIS A 327 -6.99 0.68 1.49
CA HIS A 327 -5.88 0.95 2.40
C HIS A 327 -6.29 1.82 3.59
N ALA A 328 -7.04 2.89 3.35
CA ALA A 328 -7.43 3.82 4.40
C ALA A 328 -8.31 3.18 5.48
N LEU A 329 -9.23 2.29 5.10
CA LEU A 329 -10.14 1.63 6.06
C LEU A 329 -9.41 0.69 7.01
N GLN A 330 -8.40 -0.03 6.55
CA GLN A 330 -7.55 -0.87 7.40
C GLN A 330 -6.78 -0.02 8.42
N PHE A 331 -6.39 1.19 8.03
CA PHE A 331 -5.71 2.14 8.90
C PHE A 331 -6.70 2.83 9.87
N PHE A 332 -7.87 3.24 9.41
CA PHE A 332 -8.85 3.95 10.24
C PHE A 332 -9.56 3.03 11.23
N PHE A 333 -9.88 1.83 10.80
CA PHE A 333 -10.65 0.86 11.57
C PHE A 333 -9.89 -0.46 11.72
N PRO A 334 -8.69 -0.44 12.34
CA PRO A 334 -7.93 -1.67 12.53
C PRO A 334 -8.75 -2.70 13.32
N PRO A 335 -8.50 -4.00 13.17
CA PRO A 335 -9.24 -5.05 13.87
C PRO A 335 -9.34 -4.83 15.37
N THR A 336 -10.52 -5.08 15.95
CA THR A 336 -10.78 -5.01 17.40
C THR A 336 -10.43 -6.31 18.12
N SER A 337 -9.29 -6.91 17.90
CA SER A 337 -8.83 -7.80 18.96
C SER A 337 -8.22 -6.92 20.04
N THR A 338 -8.74 -7.02 21.26
CA THR A 338 -8.15 -6.42 22.47
C THR A 338 -6.72 -6.93 22.70
N GLU A 339 -6.26 -7.85 21.89
CA GLU A 339 -4.90 -8.35 21.80
C GLU A 339 -4.06 -7.61 20.74
N THR A 340 -4.65 -6.87 19.76
CA THR A 340 -3.91 -6.43 18.56
C THR A 340 -3.38 -4.98 18.61
N MET A 341 -3.92 -4.07 19.42
CA MET A 341 -3.42 -2.69 19.51
C MET A 341 -2.30 -2.49 20.55
N THR A 342 -2.15 -3.42 21.49
CA THR A 342 -1.03 -3.40 22.45
C THR A 342 0.17 -4.24 22.01
N ASN A 343 0.09 -4.95 20.88
CA ASN A 343 1.03 -6.00 20.54
C ASN A 343 1.66 -5.91 19.14
N TYR A 344 1.49 -4.81 18.38
CA TYR A 344 2.32 -4.63 17.20
C TYR A 344 3.75 -4.28 17.64
N TYR A 345 4.71 -4.96 17.02
CA TYR A 345 6.11 -4.64 17.23
C TYR A 345 6.44 -3.28 16.63
N THR A 346 7.31 -2.57 17.33
CA THR A 346 7.88 -1.29 16.91
C THR A 346 9.39 -1.43 16.84
N ARG A 347 10.09 -0.44 16.33
CA ARG A 347 11.57 -0.42 16.37
C ARG A 347 12.13 -0.66 17.78
N GLN A 348 11.40 -0.25 18.82
CA GLN A 348 11.79 -0.39 20.23
C GLN A 348 11.42 -1.74 20.84
N SER A 349 10.67 -2.58 20.14
CA SER A 349 10.34 -3.93 20.61
C SER A 349 11.59 -4.77 20.74
N ARG A 350 11.67 -5.53 21.84
CA ARG A 350 12.84 -6.37 22.09
C ARG A 350 12.80 -7.60 21.18
N ILE A 351 13.96 -7.97 20.65
CA ILE A 351 14.11 -9.18 19.83
C ILE A 351 13.65 -10.42 20.61
N SER A 352 14.00 -10.49 21.92
CA SER A 352 13.56 -11.58 22.79
C SER A 352 12.03 -11.70 22.90
N ASP A 353 11.33 -10.56 22.90
CA ASP A 353 9.87 -10.55 23.04
C ASP A 353 9.22 -11.07 21.75
N VAL A 354 9.79 -10.76 20.57
CA VAL A 354 9.36 -11.36 19.29
C VAL A 354 9.58 -12.87 19.29
N MET A 355 10.79 -13.33 19.67
CA MET A 355 11.15 -14.76 19.66
C MET A 355 10.30 -15.60 20.61
N ASN A 356 9.89 -15.01 21.73
CA ASN A 356 9.12 -15.69 22.78
C ASN A 356 7.63 -15.31 22.80
N ASP A 357 7.14 -14.60 21.77
CA ASP A 357 5.72 -14.30 21.68
C ASP A 357 4.92 -15.60 21.57
N PRO A 358 3.98 -15.88 22.49
CA PRO A 358 3.22 -17.12 22.48
C PRO A 358 2.47 -17.40 21.18
N VAL A 359 2.17 -16.38 20.38
CA VAL A 359 1.49 -16.51 19.09
C VAL A 359 2.28 -17.36 18.10
N PHE A 360 3.60 -17.39 18.21
CA PHE A 360 4.48 -18.17 17.33
C PHE A 360 4.74 -19.61 17.83
N GLY A 361 4.35 -19.93 19.06
CA GLY A 361 4.69 -21.23 19.63
C GLY A 361 6.20 -21.53 19.52
N ASP A 362 6.55 -22.77 19.18
CA ASP A 362 7.96 -23.23 19.14
C ASP A 362 8.76 -22.65 17.97
N TYR A 363 8.12 -22.13 16.91
CA TYR A 363 8.84 -21.62 15.75
C TYR A 363 9.28 -20.16 15.88
N GLY A 364 8.83 -19.41 16.87
CA GLY A 364 9.27 -18.04 17.12
C GLY A 364 10.79 -17.91 17.25
N ARG A 365 11.46 -18.91 17.81
CA ARG A 365 12.91 -18.98 17.91
C ARG A 365 13.64 -19.04 16.56
N LEU A 366 12.94 -19.39 15.46
CA LEU A 366 13.51 -19.49 14.12
C LEU A 366 13.45 -18.15 13.35
N ILE A 367 12.77 -17.14 13.88
CA ILE A 367 12.63 -15.81 13.23
C ILE A 367 13.98 -15.08 13.18
N PHE A 368 14.81 -15.26 14.20
CA PHE A 368 16.18 -14.71 14.25
C PHE A 368 17.20 -15.83 14.25
N PRO A 369 18.49 -15.55 13.92
CA PRO A 369 19.50 -16.61 13.90
C PRO A 369 19.61 -17.31 15.27
N MET A 370 19.47 -18.63 15.27
CA MET A 370 19.59 -19.45 16.48
C MET A 370 20.97 -19.37 17.12
N ASN A 371 22.01 -19.20 16.31
CA ASN A 371 23.36 -19.01 16.80
C ASN A 371 23.59 -17.53 17.18
N THR A 372 23.50 -17.23 18.47
CA THR A 372 23.60 -15.88 19.01
C THR A 372 24.98 -15.24 18.85
N GLY A 373 26.00 -16.00 18.45
CA GLY A 373 27.33 -15.46 18.14
C GLY A 373 27.39 -14.65 16.83
N TYR A 374 26.35 -14.72 15.99
CA TYR A 374 26.31 -14.08 14.69
C TYR A 374 25.37 -12.87 14.59
N TRP A 375 24.75 -12.45 15.67
CA TRP A 375 23.92 -11.27 15.72
C TRP A 375 24.04 -10.54 17.05
N SER A 376 23.64 -9.26 17.08
CA SER A 376 23.64 -8.42 18.27
C SER A 376 22.48 -7.42 18.20
N GLY A 377 22.26 -6.72 19.31
CA GLY A 377 21.17 -5.79 19.49
C GLY A 377 20.15 -6.30 20.50
N THR A 378 19.45 -5.38 21.14
CA THR A 378 18.39 -5.68 22.13
C THR A 378 17.01 -5.47 21.53
N THR A 379 16.87 -4.45 20.67
CA THR A 379 15.61 -4.06 20.01
C THR A 379 15.71 -4.31 18.51
N LEU A 380 14.54 -4.30 17.83
CA LEU A 380 14.49 -4.45 16.37
C LEU A 380 15.30 -3.36 15.64
N GLU A 381 15.33 -2.14 16.18
CA GLU A 381 16.17 -1.04 15.67
C GLU A 381 17.67 -1.32 15.78
N GLN A 382 18.07 -2.06 16.79
CA GLN A 382 19.48 -2.35 17.08
C GLN A 382 19.97 -3.66 16.46
N LEU A 383 19.11 -4.38 15.75
CA LEU A 383 19.49 -5.66 15.15
C LEU A 383 20.66 -5.48 14.20
N ALA A 384 21.75 -6.20 14.45
CA ALA A 384 22.89 -6.28 13.58
C ALA A 384 23.25 -7.75 13.33
N LEU A 385 23.53 -8.10 12.09
CA LEU A 385 23.93 -9.44 11.67
C LEU A 385 25.38 -9.42 11.21
N THR A 386 26.14 -10.43 11.57
CA THR A 386 27.55 -10.58 11.12
C THR A 386 27.60 -10.63 9.59
N TRP A 387 28.55 -9.90 8.99
CA TRP A 387 28.79 -9.74 7.55
C TRP A 387 27.80 -8.87 6.79
N TYR A 388 26.82 -8.26 7.47
CA TYR A 388 25.92 -7.27 6.88
C TYR A 388 26.17 -5.88 7.48
N ASN A 389 26.34 -4.89 6.65
CA ASN A 389 26.67 -3.53 7.11
C ASN A 389 25.47 -2.78 7.70
N TYR A 390 24.28 -3.15 7.25
CA TYR A 390 23.05 -2.48 7.64
C TYR A 390 21.86 -3.45 7.56
N ILE A 391 21.03 -3.43 8.57
CA ILE A 391 19.73 -4.11 8.60
C ILE A 391 18.68 -3.01 8.70
N ASP A 392 17.74 -2.99 7.77
CA ASP A 392 16.67 -2.00 7.75
C ASP A 392 15.69 -2.23 8.92
N PRO A 393 15.62 -1.29 9.90
CA PRO A 393 14.76 -1.49 11.06
C PRO A 393 13.27 -1.46 10.72
N ASP A 394 12.85 -0.63 9.75
CA ASP A 394 11.44 -0.54 9.36
C ASP A 394 11.01 -1.80 8.65
N LYS A 395 11.86 -2.32 7.76
CA LYS A 395 11.60 -3.60 7.11
C LYS A 395 11.61 -4.76 8.10
N THR A 396 12.47 -4.73 9.11
CA THR A 396 12.48 -5.71 10.21
C THR A 396 11.17 -5.69 10.99
N VAL A 397 10.68 -4.50 11.34
CA VAL A 397 9.38 -4.31 12.02
C VAL A 397 8.23 -4.79 11.14
N GLU A 398 8.23 -4.44 9.85
CA GLU A 398 7.22 -4.87 8.89
C GLU A 398 7.14 -6.38 8.77
N VAL A 399 8.29 -7.06 8.64
CA VAL A 399 8.37 -8.53 8.60
C VAL A 399 7.83 -9.15 9.90
N CYS A 400 8.28 -8.67 11.06
CA CYS A 400 7.81 -9.21 12.35
C CYS A 400 6.30 -9.06 12.53
N ASN A 401 5.75 -7.92 12.11
CA ASN A 401 4.31 -7.66 12.18
C ASN A 401 3.53 -8.50 11.16
N TYR A 402 4.07 -8.71 9.95
CA TYR A 402 3.47 -9.63 8.98
C TYR A 402 3.39 -11.06 9.54
N LEU A 403 4.49 -11.57 10.08
CA LEU A 403 4.55 -12.91 10.66
C LEU A 403 3.58 -13.05 11.84
N ARG A 404 3.49 -12.03 12.68
CA ARG A 404 2.56 -12.01 13.82
C ARG A 404 1.10 -12.04 13.37
N ALA A 405 0.76 -11.24 12.37
CA ALA A 405 -0.60 -11.17 11.82
C ALA A 405 -1.05 -12.49 11.13
N HIS A 406 -0.09 -13.33 10.74
CA HIS A 406 -0.33 -14.59 10.03
C HIS A 406 0.18 -15.81 10.81
N ALA A 407 0.39 -15.67 12.12
CA ALA A 407 1.05 -16.68 12.94
C ALA A 407 0.39 -18.07 12.86
N ASP A 408 -0.92 -18.14 12.69
CA ASP A 408 -1.68 -19.39 12.56
C ASP A 408 -1.33 -20.20 11.30
N ASN A 409 -0.76 -19.58 10.27
CA ASN A 409 -0.58 -20.20 8.96
C ASN A 409 0.65 -19.75 8.18
N CYS A 410 1.55 -18.97 8.80
CA CYS A 410 2.77 -18.51 8.13
C CYS A 410 3.95 -19.49 8.26
N PHE A 411 3.92 -20.44 9.18
CA PHE A 411 4.98 -21.41 9.35
C PHE A 411 4.56 -22.80 8.86
N ILE A 412 5.42 -23.43 8.07
CA ILE A 412 5.22 -24.76 7.50
C ILE A 412 6.37 -25.67 7.93
N ASP A 413 6.02 -26.71 8.61
CA ASP A 413 6.95 -27.74 9.00
C ASP A 413 7.13 -28.72 7.83
N ILE A 414 8.34 -28.83 7.31
CA ILE A 414 8.65 -29.67 6.16
C ILE A 414 9.05 -31.10 6.53
N TYR A 415 9.18 -31.40 7.82
CA TYR A 415 9.49 -32.72 8.34
C TYR A 415 8.38 -33.20 9.30
N THR A 416 8.06 -34.48 9.22
CA THR A 416 7.07 -35.12 10.09
C THR A 416 7.57 -35.23 11.54
N GLU A 417 6.64 -35.35 12.50
CA GLU A 417 7.00 -35.57 13.90
C GLU A 417 7.79 -36.87 14.11
N ALA A 418 7.54 -37.91 13.32
CA ALA A 418 8.33 -39.15 13.37
C ALA A 418 9.78 -38.94 12.94
N GLU A 419 10.00 -38.14 11.87
CA GLU A 419 11.36 -37.78 11.43
C GLU A 419 12.07 -36.95 12.51
N LYS A 420 11.39 -35.97 13.12
CA LYS A 420 11.93 -35.14 14.20
C LYS A 420 12.18 -35.88 15.52
N GLN A 421 11.42 -36.94 15.80
CA GLN A 421 11.71 -37.82 16.93
C GLN A 421 12.98 -38.65 16.67
N ALA A 422 13.20 -39.12 15.43
CA ALA A 422 14.38 -39.83 15.02
C ALA A 422 15.63 -38.92 14.94
N ASN A 423 15.45 -37.66 14.53
CA ASN A 423 16.49 -36.65 14.45
C ASN A 423 15.98 -35.29 14.95
N PRO A 424 16.22 -34.91 16.21
CA PRO A 424 15.73 -33.67 16.80
C PRO A 424 16.22 -32.38 16.10
N GLU A 425 17.35 -32.42 15.38
CA GLU A 425 17.89 -31.27 14.63
C GLU A 425 16.95 -30.84 13.50
N LEU A 426 16.04 -31.71 13.04
CA LEU A 426 15.01 -31.37 12.05
C LEU A 426 13.96 -30.37 12.56
N ARG A 427 13.95 -30.09 13.88
CA ARG A 427 13.15 -28.99 14.45
C ARG A 427 13.73 -27.60 14.19
N ASN A 428 14.96 -27.54 13.70
CA ASN A 428 15.70 -26.30 13.45
C ASN A 428 15.58 -25.81 12.00
N THR A 429 14.58 -26.30 11.26
CA THR A 429 14.30 -25.92 9.87
C THR A 429 12.80 -25.81 9.64
N GLY A 430 12.40 -25.09 8.59
CA GLY A 430 11.04 -24.92 8.15
C GLY A 430 10.88 -23.75 7.19
N LEU A 431 9.68 -23.56 6.69
CA LEU A 431 9.35 -22.51 5.73
C LEU A 431 8.46 -21.44 6.39
N PHE A 432 8.82 -20.19 6.25
CA PHE A 432 7.92 -19.09 6.52
C PHE A 432 7.24 -18.69 5.20
N PHE A 433 5.92 -18.72 5.18
CA PHE A 433 5.11 -18.48 4.00
C PHE A 433 4.54 -17.06 3.98
N PHE A 434 4.94 -16.29 2.98
CA PHE A 434 4.41 -14.98 2.64
C PHE A 434 3.46 -15.15 1.45
N ARG A 435 2.17 -15.05 1.71
CA ARG A 435 1.13 -15.37 0.73
C ARG A 435 0.98 -14.26 -0.31
N GLY A 436 0.92 -14.65 -1.58
CA GLY A 436 0.54 -13.84 -2.71
C GLY A 436 -0.86 -14.18 -3.22
N ASN A 437 -1.06 -14.08 -4.53
CA ASN A 437 -2.31 -14.46 -5.18
C ASN A 437 -2.49 -15.99 -5.20
N SER A 438 -3.73 -16.45 -5.04
CA SER A 438 -4.05 -17.87 -5.12
C SER A 438 -3.62 -18.45 -6.50
N ASN A 439 -2.98 -19.63 -6.46
CA ASN A 439 -2.43 -20.33 -7.61
C ASN A 439 -1.35 -19.57 -8.40
N ALA A 440 -0.82 -18.46 -7.87
CA ALA A 440 0.37 -17.83 -8.45
C ALA A 440 1.60 -18.73 -8.31
N PRO A 441 2.60 -18.60 -9.22
CA PRO A 441 3.89 -19.24 -9.03
C PRO A 441 4.52 -18.86 -7.70
N PHE A 442 5.40 -19.72 -7.19
CA PHE A 442 6.07 -19.46 -5.92
C PHE A 442 7.58 -19.20 -6.07
N ALA A 443 8.12 -18.51 -5.09
CA ALA A 443 9.55 -18.31 -4.90
C ALA A 443 10.00 -18.94 -3.59
N ILE A 444 11.21 -19.52 -3.54
CA ILE A 444 11.86 -19.90 -2.28
C ILE A 444 13.08 -19.00 -2.08
N CYS A 445 13.03 -18.18 -1.02
CA CYS A 445 14.07 -17.24 -0.66
C CYS A 445 15.00 -17.88 0.39
N ASN A 446 16.29 -17.92 0.08
CA ASN A 446 17.32 -18.53 0.90
C ASN A 446 18.30 -17.45 1.37
N ALA A 447 18.44 -17.29 2.68
CA ALA A 447 19.31 -16.27 3.23
C ALA A 447 20.80 -16.64 3.17
N GLY A 448 21.65 -15.62 3.19
CA GLY A 448 23.08 -15.76 3.43
C GLY A 448 23.42 -16.09 4.89
N GLY A 449 24.69 -15.97 5.23
CA GLY A 449 25.23 -16.27 6.55
C GLY A 449 26.37 -17.30 6.51
N GLY A 450 26.98 -17.52 5.33
CA GLY A 450 28.20 -18.33 5.12
C GLY A 450 28.05 -19.78 5.55
N PHE A 451 26.86 -20.35 5.60
CA PHE A 451 26.54 -21.66 6.19
C PHE A 451 26.96 -21.80 7.67
N SER A 452 27.06 -20.66 8.38
CA SER A 452 27.29 -20.61 9.82
C SER A 452 26.04 -20.21 10.60
N TYR A 453 25.16 -19.48 9.95
CA TYR A 453 23.84 -19.08 10.46
C TYR A 453 22.93 -18.74 9.28
N VAL A 454 21.65 -18.42 9.54
CA VAL A 454 20.66 -18.01 8.53
C VAL A 454 20.30 -16.55 8.76
N GLY A 455 20.73 -15.66 7.87
CA GLY A 455 20.49 -14.21 7.96
C GLY A 455 19.11 -13.80 7.44
N ALA A 456 18.05 -14.47 7.88
CA ALA A 456 16.71 -14.38 7.28
C ALA A 456 16.14 -12.97 7.29
N MET A 457 16.35 -12.18 8.35
CA MET A 457 15.86 -10.80 8.48
C MET A 457 16.46 -9.81 7.48
N HIS A 458 17.50 -10.25 6.73
CA HIS A 458 18.12 -9.41 5.69
C HIS A 458 17.92 -9.99 4.29
N ASP A 459 18.20 -11.30 4.12
CA ASP A 459 18.37 -11.91 2.80
C ASP A 459 17.21 -12.82 2.35
N SER A 460 16.19 -13.08 3.18
CA SER A 460 15.07 -13.92 2.76
C SER A 460 13.69 -13.36 3.15
N PHE A 461 13.42 -13.02 4.41
CA PHE A 461 12.13 -12.49 4.82
C PHE A 461 11.75 -11.19 4.08
N PRO A 462 12.63 -10.19 3.97
CA PRO A 462 12.29 -8.97 3.22
C PRO A 462 11.99 -9.26 1.74
N HIS A 463 12.75 -10.15 1.11
CA HIS A 463 12.53 -10.55 -0.29
C HIS A 463 11.20 -11.28 -0.46
N ALA A 464 10.89 -12.24 0.42
CA ALA A 464 9.64 -12.99 0.40
C ALA A 464 8.43 -12.05 0.62
N LEU A 465 8.55 -11.09 1.53
CA LEU A 465 7.51 -10.09 1.78
C LEU A 465 7.28 -9.21 0.54
N GLU A 466 8.33 -8.70 -0.10
CA GLU A 466 8.17 -7.88 -1.31
C GLU A 466 7.59 -8.70 -2.49
N LEU A 467 8.02 -9.94 -2.67
CA LEU A 467 7.44 -10.82 -3.69
C LEU A 467 5.95 -11.10 -3.42
N SER A 468 5.56 -11.26 -2.16
CA SER A 468 4.14 -11.45 -1.81
C SER A 468 3.29 -10.22 -2.14
N LYS A 469 3.80 -9.01 -1.91
CA LYS A 469 3.15 -7.76 -2.31
C LYS A 469 2.99 -7.62 -3.83
N LEU A 470 3.93 -8.21 -4.59
CA LEU A 470 3.83 -8.30 -6.05
C LEU A 470 2.89 -9.41 -6.54
N GLY A 471 2.23 -10.12 -5.63
CA GLY A 471 1.26 -11.16 -5.92
C GLY A 471 1.84 -12.57 -6.10
N TYR A 472 3.13 -12.78 -5.88
CA TYR A 472 3.73 -14.11 -5.89
C TYR A 472 3.67 -14.77 -4.53
N ASN A 473 3.45 -16.07 -4.48
CA ASN A 473 3.63 -16.83 -3.25
C ASN A 473 5.13 -16.95 -2.95
N ALA A 474 5.56 -16.60 -1.74
CA ALA A 474 6.97 -16.64 -1.41
C ALA A 474 7.21 -17.36 -0.09
N PHE A 475 8.22 -18.21 -0.07
CA PHE A 475 8.63 -18.98 1.09
C PHE A 475 10.05 -18.57 1.47
N ALA A 476 10.28 -18.27 2.73
CA ALA A 476 11.62 -18.07 3.26
C ALA A 476 12.04 -19.33 4.03
N LEU A 477 13.09 -19.99 3.56
CA LEU A 477 13.60 -21.20 4.19
C LEU A 477 14.56 -20.85 5.32
N ILE A 478 14.25 -21.33 6.51
CA ILE A 478 15.23 -21.47 7.58
C ILE A 478 15.85 -22.85 7.43
N TYR A 479 17.09 -22.89 7.00
CA TYR A 479 17.82 -24.15 6.76
C TYR A 479 18.80 -24.45 7.90
N ARG A 480 19.14 -25.71 8.08
CA ARG A 480 20.24 -26.12 8.96
C ARG A 480 21.56 -25.87 8.23
N PRO A 481 22.50 -25.10 8.79
CA PRO A 481 23.76 -24.76 8.09
C PRO A 481 24.54 -25.97 7.57
N GLY A 482 24.51 -27.11 8.28
CA GLY A 482 25.20 -28.35 7.87
C GLY A 482 24.47 -29.13 6.78
N ASP A 483 23.16 -29.00 6.65
CA ASP A 483 22.30 -29.78 5.75
C ASP A 483 21.46 -28.85 4.83
N ALA A 484 22.02 -27.70 4.44
CA ALA A 484 21.30 -26.63 3.76
C ALA A 484 20.72 -27.03 2.39
N TYR A 485 21.41 -27.87 1.65
CA TYR A 485 20.95 -28.33 0.35
C TYR A 485 19.87 -29.39 0.49
N GLU A 486 19.96 -30.25 1.48
CA GLU A 486 18.97 -31.27 1.83
C GLU A 486 17.65 -30.59 2.26
N ASP A 487 17.72 -29.56 3.11
CA ASP A 487 16.55 -28.82 3.56
C ASP A 487 15.88 -28.06 2.39
N LEU A 488 16.66 -27.47 1.50
CA LEU A 488 16.10 -26.82 0.30
C LEU A 488 15.47 -27.84 -0.67
N ALA A 489 16.12 -29.00 -0.87
CA ALA A 489 15.57 -30.07 -1.68
C ALA A 489 14.25 -30.61 -1.11
N ARG A 490 14.19 -30.78 0.23
CA ARG A 490 12.99 -31.18 0.96
C ARG A 490 11.89 -30.12 0.83
N ALA A 491 12.22 -28.83 0.95
CA ALA A 491 11.29 -27.73 0.81
C ALA A 491 10.66 -27.68 -0.60
N ILE A 492 11.46 -27.82 -1.65
CA ILE A 492 10.97 -27.88 -3.03
C ILE A 492 9.99 -29.04 -3.22
N ALA A 493 10.37 -30.24 -2.75
CA ALA A 493 9.52 -31.42 -2.86
C ALA A 493 8.22 -31.24 -2.07
N TYR A 494 8.30 -30.75 -0.84
CA TYR A 494 7.13 -30.50 0.01
C TYR A 494 6.14 -29.53 -0.63
N ILE A 495 6.60 -28.35 -1.10
CA ILE A 495 5.72 -27.35 -1.73
C ILE A 495 5.08 -27.93 -2.99
N CYS A 496 5.84 -28.67 -3.83
CA CYS A 496 5.31 -29.29 -5.04
C CYS A 496 4.25 -30.37 -4.75
N ASP A 497 4.40 -31.13 -3.66
CA ASP A 497 3.46 -32.17 -3.28
C ASP A 497 2.18 -31.61 -2.62
N HIS A 498 2.26 -30.46 -1.97
CA HIS A 498 1.15 -29.80 -1.29
C HIS A 498 0.69 -28.52 -2.03
N ALA A 499 0.98 -28.41 -3.33
CA ALA A 499 0.74 -27.17 -4.08
C ALA A 499 -0.73 -26.74 -4.06
N ASP A 500 -1.66 -27.66 -4.20
CA ASP A 500 -3.11 -27.40 -4.14
C ASP A 500 -3.57 -26.94 -2.77
N GLU A 501 -3.07 -27.58 -1.72
CA GLU A 501 -3.35 -27.23 -0.31
C GLU A 501 -2.82 -25.84 0.04
N LEU A 502 -1.61 -25.53 -0.44
CA LEU A 502 -0.95 -24.25 -0.23
C LEU A 502 -1.52 -23.14 -1.12
N GLY A 503 -2.31 -23.50 -2.13
CA GLY A 503 -2.86 -22.56 -3.11
C GLY A 503 -1.78 -21.93 -4.00
N VAL A 504 -0.77 -22.72 -4.39
CA VAL A 504 0.35 -22.26 -5.24
C VAL A 504 0.45 -23.05 -6.54
N SER A 505 1.02 -22.46 -7.57
CA SER A 505 1.31 -23.21 -8.81
C SER A 505 2.48 -24.16 -8.61
N ARG A 506 2.30 -25.43 -8.94
CA ARG A 506 3.36 -26.44 -8.90
C ARG A 506 4.50 -26.17 -9.89
N THR A 507 4.24 -25.40 -10.93
CA THR A 507 5.19 -25.09 -12.01
C THR A 507 5.48 -23.59 -12.08
N GLY A 508 6.57 -23.24 -12.75
CA GLY A 508 6.93 -21.84 -12.93
C GLY A 508 7.59 -21.20 -11.71
N TYR A 509 7.97 -21.97 -10.70
CA TYR A 509 8.60 -21.45 -9.49
C TYR A 509 10.04 -20.95 -9.71
N SER A 510 10.55 -20.18 -8.76
CA SER A 510 11.90 -19.64 -8.76
C SER A 510 12.64 -19.87 -7.43
N LEU A 511 13.96 -19.91 -7.50
CA LEU A 511 14.84 -20.02 -6.33
C LEU A 511 15.67 -18.74 -6.20
N TRP A 512 15.58 -18.12 -5.05
CA TRP A 512 16.21 -16.83 -4.73
C TRP A 512 17.24 -17.01 -3.60
N GLY A 513 18.28 -16.20 -3.61
CA GLY A 513 19.15 -16.17 -2.46
C GLY A 513 20.24 -15.11 -2.49
N GLY A 514 20.71 -14.73 -1.29
CA GLY A 514 21.88 -13.89 -1.05
C GLY A 514 23.08 -14.71 -0.55
N SER A 515 24.28 -14.40 -1.00
CA SER A 515 25.54 -15.01 -0.51
C SER A 515 25.53 -16.56 -0.51
N ALA A 516 25.54 -17.19 0.65
CA ALA A 516 25.39 -18.66 0.78
C ALA A 516 24.05 -19.15 0.23
N GLY A 517 22.96 -18.41 0.46
CA GLY A 517 21.64 -18.73 -0.08
C GLY A 517 21.59 -18.68 -1.61
N ALA A 518 22.33 -17.76 -2.24
CA ALA A 518 22.46 -17.73 -3.69
C ALA A 518 23.18 -18.97 -4.24
N ARG A 519 24.17 -19.48 -3.50
CA ARG A 519 24.80 -20.73 -3.83
C ARG A 519 23.85 -21.92 -3.72
N MET A 520 22.98 -21.93 -2.69
CA MET A 520 21.94 -22.95 -2.54
C MET A 520 20.96 -22.88 -3.73
N ALA A 521 20.45 -21.69 -4.05
CA ALA A 521 19.55 -21.46 -5.18
C ALA A 521 20.15 -21.94 -6.50
N ALA A 522 21.41 -21.62 -6.78
CA ALA A 522 22.10 -22.07 -7.99
C ALA A 522 22.32 -23.59 -8.00
N THR A 523 22.65 -24.18 -6.85
CA THR A 523 22.91 -25.64 -6.75
C THR A 523 21.61 -26.43 -7.00
N LEU A 524 20.47 -26.02 -6.44
CA LEU A 524 19.18 -26.73 -6.58
C LEU A 524 18.40 -26.28 -7.84
N GLY A 525 18.73 -25.13 -8.43
CA GLY A 525 18.27 -24.74 -9.76
C GLY A 525 18.84 -25.60 -10.88
N ASN A 526 19.85 -26.37 -10.57
CA ASN A 526 20.40 -27.44 -11.43
C ASN A 526 19.51 -28.68 -11.29
N SER A 527 18.84 -29.08 -12.38
CA SER A 527 17.90 -30.21 -12.36
C SER A 527 18.53 -31.57 -12.06
N ALA A 528 19.79 -31.75 -12.36
CA ALA A 528 20.52 -33.00 -12.01
C ALA A 528 20.82 -33.08 -10.51
N ASN A 529 21.19 -31.96 -9.88
CA ASN A 529 21.43 -31.91 -8.43
C ASN A 529 20.12 -32.11 -7.66
N LEU A 530 19.02 -31.46 -8.10
CA LEU A 530 17.70 -31.64 -7.49
C LEU A 530 17.25 -33.10 -7.52
N ARG A 531 17.40 -33.77 -8.67
CA ARG A 531 17.08 -35.20 -8.80
C ARG A 531 18.00 -36.07 -7.89
N SER A 532 19.28 -35.76 -7.81
CA SER A 532 20.21 -36.50 -6.99
C SER A 532 19.86 -36.43 -5.51
N LEU A 533 19.52 -35.23 -5.00
CA LEU A 533 19.19 -35.02 -3.58
C LEU A 533 17.83 -35.55 -3.20
N THR A 534 16.85 -35.45 -4.11
CA THR A 534 15.47 -35.89 -3.81
C THR A 534 15.19 -37.34 -4.20
N GLY A 535 15.98 -37.94 -5.09
CA GLY A 535 15.68 -39.22 -5.72
C GLY A 535 14.48 -39.18 -6.67
N ARG A 536 13.97 -37.98 -7.03
CA ARG A 536 12.72 -37.79 -7.77
C ARG A 536 12.98 -37.23 -9.17
N THR A 537 12.18 -37.66 -10.13
CA THR A 537 12.26 -37.24 -11.53
C THR A 537 11.03 -36.41 -11.97
N ASP A 538 10.01 -36.34 -11.14
CA ASP A 538 8.75 -35.65 -11.41
C ASP A 538 8.72 -34.20 -10.93
N LEU A 539 9.72 -33.78 -10.16
CA LEU A 539 9.83 -32.39 -9.71
C LEU A 539 10.20 -31.48 -10.89
N PRO A 540 9.46 -30.38 -11.11
CA PRO A 540 9.83 -29.43 -12.15
C PRO A 540 11.13 -28.73 -11.81
N GLN A 541 11.89 -28.33 -12.83
CA GLN A 541 13.02 -27.45 -12.66
C GLN A 541 12.52 -26.02 -12.36
N ALA A 542 13.24 -25.26 -11.54
CA ALA A 542 12.97 -23.85 -11.33
C ALA A 542 13.02 -23.08 -12.66
N SER A 543 12.01 -22.24 -12.89
CA SER A 543 11.94 -21.38 -14.09
C SER A 543 12.98 -20.27 -14.05
N ALA A 544 13.39 -19.83 -12.87
CA ALA A 544 14.47 -18.88 -12.68
C ALA A 544 15.25 -19.15 -11.39
N VAL A 545 16.54 -18.82 -11.44
CA VAL A 545 17.45 -18.76 -10.30
C VAL A 545 17.88 -17.30 -10.14
N VAL A 546 17.66 -16.70 -8.97
CA VAL A 546 18.02 -15.32 -8.67
C VAL A 546 19.11 -15.31 -7.61
N MET A 547 20.25 -14.76 -7.97
CA MET A 547 21.47 -14.82 -7.18
C MET A 547 21.97 -13.43 -6.81
N GLN A 548 22.20 -13.18 -5.52
CA GLN A 548 22.87 -11.97 -5.06
C GLN A 548 24.25 -12.32 -4.50
N TYR A 549 25.24 -11.51 -4.82
CA TYR A 549 26.59 -11.43 -4.23
C TYR A 549 27.19 -12.77 -3.77
N THR A 550 27.37 -13.74 -4.68
CA THR A 550 28.01 -15.02 -4.37
C THR A 550 29.24 -15.33 -5.26
N GLY A 551 30.21 -16.00 -4.69
CA GLY A 551 31.40 -16.49 -5.43
C GLY A 551 31.22 -17.88 -6.08
N TYR A 552 30.01 -18.36 -6.30
CA TYR A 552 29.74 -19.66 -6.89
C TYR A 552 30.09 -19.70 -8.38
N THR A 553 30.92 -20.64 -8.79
CA THR A 553 31.49 -20.71 -10.15
C THR A 553 31.04 -21.93 -10.98
N THR A 554 30.43 -22.94 -10.35
CA THR A 554 30.04 -24.17 -11.05
C THR A 554 29.01 -23.89 -12.13
N VAL A 555 29.20 -24.42 -13.33
CA VAL A 555 28.36 -24.30 -14.50
C VAL A 555 28.07 -25.68 -15.07
N SER A 556 26.84 -25.93 -15.49
CA SER A 556 26.38 -27.19 -16.04
C SER A 556 25.26 -26.95 -17.07
N PRO A 557 25.11 -27.79 -18.11
CA PRO A 557 23.98 -27.70 -19.03
C PRO A 557 22.62 -28.03 -18.38
N TYR A 558 22.61 -28.47 -17.13
CA TYR A 558 21.40 -28.74 -16.33
C TYR A 558 20.99 -27.57 -15.45
N ASP A 559 21.74 -26.45 -15.47
CA ASP A 559 21.41 -25.24 -14.73
C ASP A 559 20.15 -24.55 -15.33
N GLY A 560 19.36 -23.92 -14.49
CA GLY A 560 18.20 -23.13 -14.91
C GLY A 560 18.57 -21.72 -15.36
N PRO A 561 17.62 -20.99 -16.00
CA PRO A 561 17.76 -19.57 -16.31
C PRO A 561 18.19 -18.78 -15.08
N THR A 562 19.18 -17.91 -15.21
CA THR A 562 19.81 -17.26 -14.05
C THR A 562 19.87 -15.74 -14.19
N TYR A 563 19.27 -15.03 -13.22
CA TYR A 563 19.50 -13.62 -12.95
C TYR A 563 20.53 -13.48 -11.83
N ALA A 564 21.44 -12.54 -11.95
CA ALA A 564 22.39 -12.26 -10.87
C ALA A 564 22.67 -10.77 -10.70
N CYS A 565 22.84 -10.33 -9.45
CA CYS A 565 23.25 -8.98 -9.12
C CYS A 565 24.26 -8.94 -7.97
N CYS A 566 25.17 -7.96 -8.02
CA CYS A 566 26.20 -7.77 -6.98
C CYS A 566 26.78 -6.36 -6.99
N GLY A 567 27.42 -5.98 -5.87
CA GLY A 567 28.14 -4.73 -5.75
C GLY A 567 29.56 -4.81 -6.29
N THR A 568 30.07 -3.73 -6.89
CA THR A 568 31.46 -3.70 -7.42
C THR A 568 32.52 -3.57 -6.32
N SER A 569 32.13 -3.13 -5.10
CA SER A 569 32.99 -3.02 -3.91
C SER A 569 32.80 -4.19 -2.93
N ASP A 570 32.20 -5.29 -3.40
CA ASP A 570 32.03 -6.48 -2.60
C ASP A 570 33.42 -7.11 -2.31
N GLY A 571 33.79 -7.11 -1.02
CA GLY A 571 35.07 -7.66 -0.52
C GLY A 571 35.06 -9.17 -0.23
N ILE A 572 33.88 -9.82 -0.33
CA ILE A 572 33.66 -11.24 -0.03
C ILE A 572 33.51 -12.04 -1.33
N ALA A 573 32.66 -11.53 -2.25
CA ALA A 573 32.35 -12.21 -3.51
C ALA A 573 32.56 -11.27 -4.70
N SER A 574 33.59 -11.54 -5.50
CA SER A 574 33.90 -10.72 -6.65
C SER A 574 32.78 -10.73 -7.69
N TRP A 575 32.26 -9.55 -8.07
CA TRP A 575 31.27 -9.39 -9.13
C TRP A 575 31.73 -9.99 -10.48
N ARG A 576 33.07 -10.00 -10.75
CA ARG A 576 33.62 -10.58 -11.96
C ARG A 576 33.44 -12.10 -11.98
N THR A 577 33.48 -12.75 -10.82
CA THR A 577 33.23 -14.21 -10.70
C THR A 577 31.78 -14.52 -11.09
N MET A 578 30.82 -13.72 -10.63
CA MET A 578 29.42 -13.90 -11.00
C MET A 578 29.19 -13.62 -12.49
N GLN A 579 29.75 -12.52 -13.01
CA GLN A 579 29.68 -12.21 -14.43
C GLN A 579 30.22 -13.35 -15.30
N SER A 580 31.43 -13.85 -15.00
CA SER A 580 32.07 -14.96 -15.74
C SER A 580 31.22 -16.25 -15.70
N ARG A 581 30.58 -16.52 -14.55
CA ARG A 581 29.65 -17.64 -14.46
C ARG A 581 28.44 -17.47 -15.40
N LEU A 582 27.82 -16.28 -15.42
CA LEU A 582 26.67 -16.03 -16.28
C LEU A 582 27.04 -16.04 -17.78
N GLU A 583 28.22 -15.51 -18.13
CA GLU A 583 28.77 -15.63 -19.49
C GLU A 583 28.92 -17.08 -19.91
N SER A 584 29.42 -17.93 -18.99
CA SER A 584 29.56 -19.36 -19.24
C SER A 584 28.23 -20.09 -19.37
N LEU A 585 27.19 -19.72 -18.60
CA LEU A 585 25.84 -20.24 -18.75
C LEU A 585 25.22 -19.80 -20.09
N SER A 586 25.38 -18.52 -20.46
CA SER A 586 24.93 -17.99 -21.75
C SER A 586 25.58 -18.73 -22.93
N ALA A 587 26.84 -19.08 -22.81
CA ALA A 587 27.54 -19.88 -23.82
C ALA A 587 26.99 -21.31 -23.99
N LEU A 588 26.30 -21.83 -22.96
CA LEU A 588 25.54 -23.09 -23.02
C LEU A 588 24.12 -22.92 -23.53
N GLY A 589 23.71 -21.67 -23.91
CA GLY A 589 22.37 -21.36 -24.36
C GLY A 589 21.33 -21.20 -23.25
N ILE A 590 21.76 -21.09 -21.98
CA ILE A 590 20.91 -20.86 -20.83
C ILE A 590 20.66 -19.35 -20.71
N PRO A 591 19.40 -18.88 -20.60
CA PRO A 591 19.09 -17.46 -20.43
C PRO A 591 19.75 -16.88 -19.19
N THR A 592 20.37 -15.71 -19.32
CA THR A 592 21.03 -15.02 -18.21
C THR A 592 20.81 -13.52 -18.26
N GLU A 593 20.75 -12.89 -17.08
CA GLU A 593 20.76 -11.44 -16.92
C GLU A 593 21.69 -11.07 -15.75
N PHE A 594 22.56 -10.07 -15.94
CA PHE A 594 23.57 -9.69 -14.95
C PHE A 594 23.57 -8.19 -14.68
N HIS A 595 23.52 -7.79 -13.40
CA HIS A 595 23.62 -6.42 -12.96
C HIS A 595 24.74 -6.23 -11.94
N SER A 596 25.56 -5.22 -12.14
CA SER A 596 26.58 -4.81 -11.17
C SER A 596 26.34 -3.39 -10.71
N TYR A 597 26.33 -3.16 -9.41
CA TYR A 597 26.05 -1.87 -8.78
C TYR A 597 27.34 -1.24 -8.28
N ASN A 598 27.69 -0.10 -8.86
CA ASN A 598 28.98 0.56 -8.59
C ASN A 598 29.05 1.01 -7.12
N GLY A 599 30.14 0.64 -6.45
CA GLY A 599 30.45 1.07 -5.09
C GLY A 599 29.70 0.29 -3.98
N LEU A 600 28.70 -0.54 -4.30
CA LEU A 600 28.02 -1.32 -3.26
C LEU A 600 28.90 -2.44 -2.70
N PRO A 601 28.86 -2.65 -1.37
CA PRO A 601 29.55 -3.74 -0.69
C PRO A 601 28.75 -5.04 -0.77
N HIS A 602 29.25 -6.10 -0.11
CA HIS A 602 28.54 -7.36 0.11
C HIS A 602 27.29 -7.16 0.95
N GLY A 603 26.20 -7.89 0.63
CA GLY A 603 25.03 -7.96 1.50
C GLY A 603 24.17 -6.69 1.49
N PHE A 604 23.84 -6.15 0.32
CA PHE A 604 22.96 -4.96 0.22
C PHE A 604 21.47 -5.30 0.33
N GLY A 605 21.05 -6.56 0.44
CA GLY A 605 19.67 -7.00 0.61
C GLY A 605 18.74 -6.46 -0.49
N LEU A 606 17.65 -5.77 -0.11
CA LEU A 606 16.73 -5.09 -1.04
C LEU A 606 17.34 -3.87 -1.74
N GLY A 607 18.48 -3.38 -1.26
CA GLY A 607 19.15 -2.22 -1.83
C GLY A 607 18.46 -0.89 -1.55
N THR A 608 17.52 -0.84 -0.61
CA THR A 608 16.76 0.38 -0.24
C THR A 608 17.69 1.55 0.05
N GLY A 609 17.41 2.72 -0.52
CA GLY A 609 18.23 3.93 -0.40
C GLY A 609 19.58 3.86 -1.12
N THR A 610 19.80 2.87 -2.00
CA THR A 610 21.05 2.70 -2.77
C THR A 610 20.75 2.67 -4.28
N ILE A 611 21.82 2.65 -5.10
CA ILE A 611 21.68 2.51 -6.55
C ILE A 611 21.15 1.12 -6.99
N ALA A 612 21.00 0.17 -6.07
CA ALA A 612 20.39 -1.14 -6.33
C ALA A 612 18.90 -1.17 -5.98
N GLU A 613 18.33 -0.07 -5.50
CA GLU A 613 16.89 -0.01 -5.19
C GLU A 613 16.04 -0.39 -6.40
N GLY A 614 15.07 -1.27 -6.19
CA GLY A 614 14.20 -1.77 -7.26
C GLY A 614 14.76 -2.97 -8.05
N TRP A 615 15.96 -3.48 -7.77
CA TRP A 615 16.53 -4.65 -8.45
C TRP A 615 15.61 -5.88 -8.43
N ILE A 616 14.80 -6.01 -7.37
CA ILE A 616 13.85 -7.13 -7.22
C ILE A 616 12.81 -7.15 -8.36
N ASN A 617 12.39 -5.97 -8.86
CA ASN A 617 11.48 -5.86 -9.99
C ASN A 617 12.12 -6.32 -11.31
N ASP A 618 13.42 -6.07 -11.49
CA ASP A 618 14.18 -6.54 -12.64
C ASP A 618 14.26 -8.07 -12.62
N ALA A 619 14.57 -8.64 -11.47
CA ALA A 619 14.61 -10.08 -11.28
C ALA A 619 13.24 -10.75 -11.49
N VAL A 620 12.15 -10.12 -11.05
CA VAL A 620 10.77 -10.59 -11.30
C VAL A 620 10.45 -10.54 -12.79
N ARG A 621 10.82 -9.48 -13.52
CA ARG A 621 10.63 -9.43 -14.99
C ARG A 621 11.40 -10.52 -15.71
N PHE A 622 12.65 -10.79 -15.28
CA PHE A 622 13.41 -11.90 -15.80
C PHE A 622 12.69 -13.23 -15.55
N TRP A 623 12.27 -13.50 -14.31
CA TRP A 623 11.54 -14.71 -13.95
C TRP A 623 10.25 -14.88 -14.79
N GLN A 624 9.45 -13.83 -14.93
CA GLN A 624 8.23 -13.82 -15.77
C GLN A 624 8.53 -14.22 -17.21
N SER A 625 9.63 -13.71 -17.77
CA SER A 625 10.03 -14.02 -19.15
C SER A 625 10.40 -15.50 -19.36
N GLN A 626 10.81 -16.20 -18.30
CA GLN A 626 11.22 -17.60 -18.33
C GLN A 626 10.07 -18.57 -18.00
N SER A 627 9.09 -18.14 -17.23
CA SER A 627 8.01 -19.02 -16.74
C SER A 627 6.94 -19.35 -17.77
N GLY A 628 6.95 -18.73 -18.96
CA GLY A 628 5.91 -18.94 -20.00
C GLY A 628 4.51 -18.52 -19.55
N SER A 629 4.35 -17.96 -18.35
CA SER A 629 3.08 -17.47 -17.83
C SER A 629 2.71 -16.11 -18.45
N THR A 630 1.97 -16.18 -19.55
CA THR A 630 1.10 -15.10 -19.97
C THR A 630 -0.07 -15.00 -18.97
N SER A 631 0.18 -14.58 -17.74
CA SER A 631 -0.94 -14.25 -16.85
C SER A 631 -0.52 -13.48 -15.60
N VAL A 632 0.06 -12.31 -15.78
CA VAL A 632 -0.49 -11.08 -15.25
C VAL A 632 -0.66 -10.21 -16.48
N ARG A 633 -1.78 -10.33 -17.15
CA ARG A 633 -2.23 -9.31 -18.08
C ARG A 633 -2.41 -8.04 -17.24
N SER A 634 -1.39 -7.16 -17.26
CA SER A 634 -1.77 -5.77 -17.40
C SER A 634 -2.72 -5.77 -18.59
N THR A 635 -3.93 -5.33 -18.42
CA THR A 635 -4.82 -4.97 -19.50
C THR A 635 -4.20 -3.79 -20.23
N LYS A 636 -3.14 -4.05 -21.00
CA LYS A 636 -2.90 -3.28 -22.21
C LYS A 636 -4.09 -3.65 -23.08
N ALA A 637 -5.01 -2.69 -23.16
CA ALA A 637 -6.00 -2.70 -24.22
C ALA A 637 -5.31 -3.16 -25.51
N ASP A 638 -5.93 -4.10 -26.23
CA ASP A 638 -5.58 -4.41 -27.60
C ASP A 638 -5.59 -3.11 -28.42
N THR A 639 -4.50 -2.38 -28.39
CA THR A 639 -4.19 -1.43 -29.43
C THR A 639 -3.70 -2.28 -30.58
N LYS A 640 -4.59 -2.54 -31.55
CA LYS A 640 -4.18 -2.79 -32.91
C LYS A 640 -2.99 -1.89 -33.19
N GLN A 641 -1.86 -2.51 -33.53
CA GLN A 641 -0.67 -1.86 -34.00
C GLN A 641 -1.09 -0.95 -35.19
N SER A 642 -1.36 0.30 -34.93
CA SER A 642 -1.49 1.31 -35.96
C SER A 642 -0.15 2.02 -35.95
N ASP A 643 0.59 1.92 -37.07
CA ASP A 643 1.78 2.72 -37.36
C ASP A 643 1.42 4.22 -37.32
N SER A 644 1.31 4.76 -36.13
CA SER A 644 0.92 6.15 -35.92
C SER A 644 2.16 7.05 -35.99
N ILE A 645 2.30 7.75 -37.10
CA ILE A 645 3.41 8.69 -37.36
C ILE A 645 2.95 10.10 -36.98
N TYR A 646 3.75 10.80 -36.18
CA TYR A 646 3.50 12.18 -35.78
C TYR A 646 4.72 13.06 -36.06
N SER A 647 4.49 14.34 -36.30
CA SER A 647 5.52 15.36 -36.28
C SER A 647 5.90 15.74 -34.86
N LEU A 648 7.02 16.46 -34.66
CA LEU A 648 7.47 16.91 -33.33
C LEU A 648 6.45 17.79 -32.58
N ASN A 649 5.55 18.44 -33.30
CA ASN A 649 4.48 19.26 -32.72
C ASN A 649 3.17 18.47 -32.50
N GLY A 650 3.21 17.13 -32.55
CA GLY A 650 2.08 16.25 -32.25
C GLY A 650 1.07 16.07 -33.39
N THR A 651 1.30 16.61 -34.59
CA THR A 651 0.38 16.43 -35.72
C THR A 651 0.55 15.05 -36.34
N ARG A 652 -0.53 14.26 -36.46
CA ARG A 652 -0.53 12.94 -37.09
C ARG A 652 -0.24 13.04 -38.58
N ARG A 653 0.56 12.10 -39.11
CA ARG A 653 0.97 12.03 -40.51
C ARG A 653 0.68 10.66 -41.10
N ASN A 654 0.45 10.61 -42.39
CA ASN A 654 0.19 9.37 -43.12
C ASN A 654 1.48 8.71 -43.63
N ALA A 655 2.62 9.39 -43.57
CA ALA A 655 3.96 8.91 -43.95
C ALA A 655 5.06 9.67 -43.24
N MET A 656 6.23 9.05 -43.05
CA MET A 656 7.43 9.71 -42.55
C MET A 656 7.92 10.78 -43.53
N GLN A 657 8.28 11.94 -43.00
CA GLN A 657 8.88 13.04 -43.77
C GLN A 657 10.33 13.27 -43.36
N LYS A 658 11.10 13.88 -44.23
CA LYS A 658 12.48 14.28 -43.92
C LYS A 658 12.54 15.12 -42.65
N GLY A 659 13.45 14.75 -41.75
CA GLY A 659 13.58 15.32 -40.40
C GLY A 659 13.20 14.32 -39.31
N ILE A 660 12.85 14.82 -38.12
CA ILE A 660 12.47 13.96 -36.98
C ILE A 660 10.96 13.71 -36.98
N ASN A 661 10.58 12.45 -36.98
CA ASN A 661 9.20 11.98 -36.79
C ASN A 661 9.08 11.23 -35.47
N ILE A 662 7.87 11.16 -34.92
CA ILE A 662 7.56 10.31 -33.78
C ILE A 662 6.74 9.12 -34.32
N VAL A 663 7.29 7.93 -34.24
CA VAL A 663 6.65 6.69 -34.65
C VAL A 663 6.50 5.82 -33.41
N ASP A 664 5.28 5.50 -33.04
CA ASP A 664 4.95 4.70 -31.84
C ASP A 664 5.65 5.23 -30.57
N GLY A 665 5.60 6.56 -30.39
CA GLY A 665 6.21 7.25 -29.24
C GLY A 665 7.74 7.43 -29.30
N ARG A 666 8.42 6.94 -30.32
CA ARG A 666 9.88 7.03 -30.48
C ARG A 666 10.28 8.05 -31.53
N LYS A 667 11.36 8.81 -31.28
CA LYS A 667 11.94 9.75 -32.27
C LYS A 667 12.68 8.97 -33.36
N VAL A 668 12.26 9.13 -34.60
CA VAL A 668 12.87 8.53 -35.78
C VAL A 668 13.35 9.64 -36.71
N ALA A 669 14.63 9.67 -37.05
CA ALA A 669 15.20 10.63 -37.99
C ALA A 669 15.20 10.05 -39.41
N VAL A 670 14.58 10.79 -40.34
CA VAL A 670 14.60 10.48 -41.78
C VAL A 670 15.52 11.48 -42.47
N LYS A 671 16.58 11.00 -43.12
CA LYS A 671 17.58 11.81 -43.84
C LYS A 671 17.05 12.32 -45.18
#